data_2dddf70e976c676e4006da69644f30c5
#
_entry.id   2dddf70e976c676e4006da69644f30c5
#
_cell.length_a   1.000
_cell.length_b   1.000
_cell.length_c   1.000
_cell.angle_alpha   90.00
_cell.angle_beta   90.00
_cell.angle_gamma   90.00
#
_symmetry.space_group_name_H-M   'P 1'
#
loop_
_entity.id
_entity.type
_entity.pdbx_description
1 polymer ?
#
loop_
_entity_poly.entity_id
_entity_poly.type
_entity_poly.pdbx_seq_one_letter_code
_entity_poly.pdbx_strand_id
1 'polypeptide(L)'
;MSNNDIPKDYDHTTEEELQELWQRDNTYRFIGDGTKPTYIIDTPPPYPTGKLHMGHVLNWVYMDIIARYKRMNNFDVLFPQGWDCHGLPTEVKVEEIHDIKKNDVSRETFRDYCIDLTHDNIEKMRLQMRKMGYSQDWDHEYITMLPENKRRTQLSFLKLYNKDMIYQDIHPINWCPRCETAIAFAEVEYKDNTTKLNYVNFPAADGSGNATIATTRPELLCACVAVVVHPDDERYSNLHGKTVKLPIYNREVKIITDETVDPEYGTGVVMICTFGDKTDVEWVTRYDLDIIDAIDEKGEMLPVAGKYAGMPIKECRKAIINDLKEEGFLIKQEDVDQNVGVCWRCKTPIEIMTKKQWFVAVKNMTEDIIEQAKSMRWVPDHMYHRLENWANSMDWDWCISRQRIFATPIPVWYCNDCHKVVLPSEEQLPVDPTIDQPDHACSCGCTSFTPEEDVLDTWMDSSITPLTIADWPNPGWETVYPATLRPQGHDIIRTWAFYTILRCYALTGEKPFDELVINGMVFGEDGHKMSKSLGNVIQPEAVIDEYGADALRLWSANSVPGADVPFGWKDIKHAYKFLRKFWNAFRFINMHLDENVPEELSGDNIIDKWILSKLNRLNKVVTDAFEEYNFAKAEQAIYDFVWHDFCDEYIEAVKYRLYEDIDSTADAKYTLKTVIETTLALMAPITPFFSDNVSQYLGKESKELHIGGWPELHEEYIDDDVELIGSYAIDIIDELRRYKSSHGIPLNQLLNTVNIYTEDVKKIETTIDDIKNTNKVDNITVQNGKPDLREKVISMEPIMSKVGPEFKQHAKDIISYIASNDPEEIAEKLEKDGQVIVGEVAFTKEHVTTESELVSQTGEVVDILRTEEFDILLEVQQ
;
A
#
# COMPACT_ATOMS: atom_id res chain seq x y z
N MET A 1 -18.60 17.21 -30.80
CA MET A 1 -17.91 18.55 -30.64
C MET A 1 -17.02 18.77 -31.85
N SER A 2 -16.87 19.99 -32.34
CA SER A 2 -16.02 20.24 -33.53
C SER A 2 -14.54 20.06 -33.17
N ASN A 3 -13.70 19.61 -34.13
CA ASN A 3 -12.24 19.40 -33.92
C ASN A 3 -11.46 20.63 -33.37
N ASN A 4 -12.10 21.79 -33.29
CA ASN A 4 -11.50 23.05 -32.82
C ASN A 4 -11.61 23.27 -31.28
N ASP A 5 -12.29 22.42 -30.54
CA ASP A 5 -12.63 22.65 -29.13
C ASP A 5 -11.71 21.90 -28.13
N ILE A 6 -10.73 21.12 -28.61
CA ILE A 6 -9.82 20.36 -27.69
C ILE A 6 -8.76 21.31 -27.12
N PRO A 7 -8.65 21.46 -25.78
CA PRO A 7 -7.64 22.30 -25.14
C PRO A 7 -6.22 21.96 -25.56
N LYS A 8 -5.35 22.98 -25.67
CA LYS A 8 -3.94 22.77 -26.02
C LYS A 8 -3.20 21.95 -24.99
N ASP A 9 -3.42 22.24 -23.71
CA ASP A 9 -2.78 21.57 -22.59
C ASP A 9 -3.77 20.64 -21.89
N TYR A 10 -3.29 19.54 -21.33
CA TYR A 10 -4.07 18.70 -20.47
C TYR A 10 -4.48 19.46 -19.22
N ASP A 11 -5.78 19.49 -18.95
CA ASP A 11 -6.38 20.21 -17.82
C ASP A 11 -7.13 19.21 -16.94
N HIS A 12 -6.59 18.96 -15.74
CA HIS A 12 -7.20 18.08 -14.76
C HIS A 12 -8.41 18.72 -14.02
N THR A 13 -8.71 19.99 -14.22
CA THR A 13 -9.90 20.62 -13.62
C THR A 13 -11.21 20.04 -14.15
N THR A 14 -11.18 19.37 -15.30
CA THR A 14 -12.32 18.61 -15.85
C THR A 14 -12.73 17.41 -15.01
N GLU A 15 -11.90 16.97 -14.05
CA GLU A 15 -12.19 15.85 -13.17
C GLU A 15 -13.46 16.06 -12.33
N GLU A 16 -13.73 17.31 -11.91
CA GLU A 16 -14.92 17.66 -11.13
C GLU A 16 -16.21 17.53 -11.96
N GLU A 17 -16.19 17.99 -13.22
CA GLU A 17 -17.33 17.88 -14.13
C GLU A 17 -17.66 16.40 -14.46
N LEU A 18 -16.64 15.57 -14.66
CA LEU A 18 -16.81 14.14 -14.93
C LEU A 18 -17.40 13.40 -13.72
N GLN A 19 -16.96 13.76 -12.52
CA GLN A 19 -17.49 13.19 -11.30
C GLN A 19 -18.98 13.51 -11.10
N GLU A 20 -19.38 14.78 -11.36
CA GLU A 20 -20.80 15.19 -11.33
C GLU A 20 -21.60 14.42 -12.39
N LEU A 21 -21.04 14.19 -13.58
CA LEU A 21 -21.64 13.40 -14.64
C LEU A 21 -21.91 11.96 -14.18
N TRP A 22 -20.90 11.27 -13.61
CA TRP A 22 -21.06 9.89 -13.13
C TRP A 22 -22.10 9.76 -12.03
N GLN A 23 -22.20 10.75 -11.12
CA GLN A 23 -23.21 10.77 -10.06
C GLN A 23 -24.61 11.00 -10.63
N ARG A 24 -24.77 11.97 -11.52
CA ARG A 24 -26.06 12.27 -12.14
C ARG A 24 -26.61 11.07 -12.91
N ASP A 25 -25.73 10.35 -13.62
CA ASP A 25 -26.11 9.24 -14.48
C ASP A 25 -26.17 7.90 -13.72
N ASN A 26 -25.89 7.90 -12.40
CA ASN A 26 -25.83 6.71 -11.54
C ASN A 26 -24.96 5.60 -12.16
N THR A 27 -23.80 5.97 -12.73
CA THR A 27 -22.93 5.09 -13.51
C THR A 27 -22.49 3.85 -12.73
N TYR A 28 -22.28 3.98 -11.42
CA TYR A 28 -21.69 2.92 -10.58
C TYR A 28 -22.68 2.28 -9.60
N ARG A 29 -23.97 2.54 -9.77
CA ARG A 29 -25.01 1.99 -8.89
C ARG A 29 -25.10 0.48 -9.04
N PHE A 30 -25.13 -0.23 -7.91
CA PHE A 30 -25.46 -1.65 -7.83
C PHE A 30 -26.95 -1.88 -8.10
N ILE A 31 -27.29 -2.85 -8.94
CA ILE A 31 -28.66 -3.14 -9.34
C ILE A 31 -29.25 -4.30 -8.51
N GLY A 32 -28.48 -5.38 -8.32
CA GLY A 32 -28.87 -6.51 -7.49
C GLY A 32 -30.03 -7.36 -8.06
N ASP A 33 -30.31 -7.26 -9.37
CA ASP A 33 -31.46 -7.93 -10.01
C ASP A 33 -31.18 -9.35 -10.52
N GLY A 34 -29.91 -9.83 -10.36
CA GLY A 34 -29.44 -11.15 -10.77
C GLY A 34 -29.25 -11.33 -12.28
N THR A 35 -29.34 -10.25 -13.08
CA THR A 35 -29.11 -10.32 -14.53
C THR A 35 -27.65 -10.45 -14.89
N LYS A 36 -26.75 -10.00 -13.99
CA LYS A 36 -25.30 -10.07 -14.12
C LYS A 36 -24.70 -10.82 -12.91
N PRO A 37 -23.51 -11.43 -13.06
CA PRO A 37 -22.79 -11.95 -11.91
C PRO A 37 -22.45 -10.80 -10.95
N THR A 38 -22.60 -11.04 -9.65
CA THR A 38 -22.31 -10.05 -8.62
C THR A 38 -20.84 -10.09 -8.21
N TYR A 39 -20.28 -8.93 -7.83
CA TYR A 39 -18.98 -8.81 -7.23
C TYR A 39 -19.06 -7.85 -6.04
N ILE A 40 -18.78 -8.34 -4.83
CA ILE A 40 -19.06 -7.63 -3.59
C ILE A 40 -17.76 -7.30 -2.88
N ILE A 41 -17.55 -6.01 -2.60
CA ILE A 41 -16.34 -5.51 -1.94
C ILE A 41 -16.69 -5.12 -0.49
N ASP A 42 -16.10 -5.83 0.47
CA ASP A 42 -16.19 -5.48 1.87
C ASP A 42 -15.13 -4.43 2.23
N THR A 43 -15.51 -3.18 2.11
CA THR A 43 -14.64 -2.02 2.28
C THR A 43 -14.29 -1.79 3.76
N PRO A 44 -13.00 -1.57 4.12
CA PRO A 44 -12.65 -1.22 5.48
C PRO A 44 -13.26 0.13 5.86
N PRO A 45 -14.17 0.19 6.85
CA PRO A 45 -14.78 1.46 7.23
C PRO A 45 -13.75 2.31 8.00
N PRO A 46 -13.33 3.48 7.46
CA PRO A 46 -12.38 4.34 8.14
C PRO A 46 -13.00 5.01 9.35
N TYR A 47 -12.19 5.30 10.36
CA TYR A 47 -12.57 6.20 11.43
C TYR A 47 -12.72 7.63 10.89
N PRO A 48 -13.87 8.30 11.06
CA PRO A 48 -14.09 9.65 10.56
C PRO A 48 -13.41 10.70 11.45
N THR A 49 -12.08 10.73 11.44
CA THR A 49 -11.26 11.62 12.26
C THR A 49 -10.79 12.90 11.56
N GLY A 50 -11.30 13.17 10.35
CA GLY A 50 -11.22 14.46 9.70
C GLY A 50 -10.59 14.51 8.32
N LYS A 51 -9.57 13.71 8.00
CA LYS A 51 -8.91 13.77 6.67
C LYS A 51 -8.41 12.40 6.25
N LEU A 52 -8.48 12.15 4.95
CA LEU A 52 -7.78 11.04 4.33
C LEU A 52 -6.26 11.23 4.47
N HIS A 53 -5.54 10.14 4.53
CA HIS A 53 -4.08 10.09 4.43
C HIS A 53 -3.66 9.16 3.28
N MET A 54 -2.39 9.21 2.90
CA MET A 54 -1.88 8.47 1.74
C MET A 54 -2.11 6.94 1.83
N GLY A 55 -2.13 6.38 3.04
CA GLY A 55 -2.49 4.96 3.23
C GLY A 55 -3.96 4.65 2.88
N HIS A 56 -4.90 5.57 3.14
CA HIS A 56 -6.26 5.46 2.64
C HIS A 56 -6.27 5.51 1.11
N VAL A 57 -5.56 6.47 0.51
CA VAL A 57 -5.49 6.60 -0.96
C VAL A 57 -5.03 5.30 -1.60
N LEU A 58 -3.92 4.73 -1.14
CA LEU A 58 -3.38 3.47 -1.66
C LEU A 58 -4.43 2.34 -1.63
N ASN A 59 -5.07 2.14 -0.47
CA ASN A 59 -6.03 1.06 -0.30
C ASN A 59 -7.29 1.25 -1.16
N TRP A 60 -7.87 2.48 -1.17
CA TRP A 60 -9.08 2.76 -1.95
C TRP A 60 -8.83 2.76 -3.46
N VAL A 61 -7.63 3.16 -3.92
CA VAL A 61 -7.27 3.03 -5.35
C VAL A 61 -7.23 1.57 -5.78
N TYR A 62 -6.68 0.67 -4.96
CA TYR A 62 -6.71 -0.78 -5.27
C TYR A 62 -8.14 -1.30 -5.42
N MET A 63 -9.01 -0.96 -4.46
CA MET A 63 -10.43 -1.35 -4.53
C MET A 63 -11.11 -0.81 -5.78
N ASP A 64 -10.88 0.44 -6.10
CA ASP A 64 -11.53 1.12 -7.21
C ASP A 64 -11.05 0.60 -8.57
N ILE A 65 -9.75 0.28 -8.71
CA ILE A 65 -9.23 -0.39 -9.90
C ILE A 65 -9.97 -1.72 -10.12
N ILE A 66 -10.09 -2.53 -9.07
CA ILE A 66 -10.78 -3.83 -9.15
C ILE A 66 -12.26 -3.62 -9.47
N ALA A 67 -12.93 -2.71 -8.77
CA ALA A 67 -14.35 -2.43 -8.99
C ALA A 67 -14.64 -2.01 -10.43
N ARG A 68 -13.81 -1.09 -10.99
CA ARG A 68 -13.92 -0.63 -12.38
C ARG A 68 -13.66 -1.75 -13.36
N TYR A 69 -12.57 -2.48 -13.19
CA TYR A 69 -12.23 -3.63 -14.03
C TYR A 69 -13.37 -4.66 -14.07
N LYS A 70 -13.94 -5.02 -12.92
CA LYS A 70 -15.06 -5.98 -12.87
C LYS A 70 -16.35 -5.44 -13.54
N ARG A 71 -16.68 -4.13 -13.36
CA ARG A 71 -17.83 -3.51 -14.09
C ARG A 71 -17.59 -3.49 -15.59
N MET A 72 -16.38 -3.20 -16.03
CA MET A 72 -16.02 -3.25 -17.45
C MET A 72 -16.12 -4.67 -18.03
N ASN A 73 -15.98 -5.69 -17.18
CA ASN A 73 -16.21 -7.11 -17.52
C ASN A 73 -17.65 -7.57 -17.21
N ASN A 74 -18.61 -6.65 -17.21
CA ASN A 74 -20.04 -6.94 -17.05
C ASN A 74 -20.47 -7.54 -15.70
N PHE A 75 -19.70 -7.38 -14.62
CA PHE A 75 -20.17 -7.68 -13.28
C PHE A 75 -21.08 -6.56 -12.75
N ASP A 76 -22.04 -6.91 -11.92
CA ASP A 76 -22.78 -5.97 -11.07
C ASP A 76 -22.02 -5.85 -9.75
N VAL A 77 -21.37 -4.68 -9.53
CA VAL A 77 -20.41 -4.51 -8.44
C VAL A 77 -21.04 -3.71 -7.31
N LEU A 78 -21.15 -4.34 -6.14
CA LEU A 78 -21.50 -3.67 -4.89
C LEU A 78 -20.20 -3.18 -4.22
N PHE A 79 -19.98 -1.87 -4.26
CA PHE A 79 -18.82 -1.20 -3.67
C PHE A 79 -19.32 -0.09 -2.72
N PRO A 80 -19.80 -0.44 -1.50
CA PRO A 80 -20.34 0.51 -0.55
C PRO A 80 -19.25 1.26 0.18
N GLN A 81 -19.59 2.43 0.75
CA GLN A 81 -18.76 3.13 1.72
C GLN A 81 -19.29 2.89 3.14
N GLY A 82 -18.43 2.41 4.02
CA GLY A 82 -18.70 2.30 5.44
C GLY A 82 -17.97 3.36 6.27
N TRP A 83 -18.50 3.67 7.46
CA TRP A 83 -17.88 4.58 8.43
C TRP A 83 -17.91 3.94 9.81
N ASP A 84 -16.71 3.68 10.40
CA ASP A 84 -16.60 3.22 11.78
C ASP A 84 -16.51 4.41 12.73
N CYS A 85 -17.64 4.78 13.31
CA CYS A 85 -17.81 6.05 14.01
C CYS A 85 -17.40 6.01 15.48
N HIS A 86 -17.49 4.84 16.08
CA HIS A 86 -17.38 4.65 17.51
C HIS A 86 -15.95 4.56 18.03
N GLY A 87 -15.81 4.69 19.35
CA GLY A 87 -14.60 4.35 20.07
C GLY A 87 -13.73 5.51 20.50
N LEU A 88 -12.64 5.14 21.11
CA LEU A 88 -11.67 6.01 21.78
C LEU A 88 -11.12 7.17 20.89
N PRO A 89 -10.87 7.00 19.57
CA PRO A 89 -10.36 8.10 18.76
C PRO A 89 -11.27 9.33 18.73
N THR A 90 -12.58 9.13 18.59
CA THR A 90 -13.56 10.22 18.54
C THR A 90 -13.71 10.90 19.89
N GLU A 91 -13.84 10.11 20.96
CA GLU A 91 -13.98 10.63 22.33
C GLU A 91 -12.78 11.46 22.76
N VAL A 92 -11.55 10.95 22.56
CA VAL A 92 -10.32 11.71 22.86
C VAL A 92 -10.26 13.02 22.08
N LYS A 93 -10.74 13.01 20.84
CA LYS A 93 -10.75 14.23 20.02
C LYS A 93 -11.78 15.24 20.51
N VAL A 94 -12.94 14.81 20.96
CA VAL A 94 -13.95 15.67 21.60
C VAL A 94 -13.40 16.26 22.90
N GLU A 95 -12.76 15.45 23.75
CA GLU A 95 -12.11 15.92 24.97
C GLU A 95 -11.08 17.02 24.69
N GLU A 96 -10.27 16.86 23.62
CA GLU A 96 -9.29 17.86 23.18
C GLU A 96 -9.92 19.15 22.64
N ILE A 97 -10.97 19.05 21.82
CA ILE A 97 -11.61 20.20 21.17
C ILE A 97 -12.33 21.07 22.20
N HIS A 98 -13.02 20.43 23.15
CA HIS A 98 -13.85 21.12 24.15
C HIS A 98 -13.10 21.40 25.47
N ASP A 99 -11.86 20.93 25.60
CA ASP A 99 -11.05 21.00 26.85
C ASP A 99 -11.81 20.45 28.06
N ILE A 100 -12.40 19.27 27.90
CA ILE A 100 -13.19 18.57 28.94
C ILE A 100 -12.73 17.12 29.08
N LYS A 101 -13.11 16.48 30.18
CA LYS A 101 -13.10 15.02 30.36
C LYS A 101 -14.50 14.46 30.15
N LYS A 102 -14.60 13.20 29.76
CA LYS A 102 -15.89 12.51 29.52
C LYS A 102 -16.88 12.62 30.70
N ASN A 103 -16.40 12.80 31.94
CA ASN A 103 -17.19 12.88 33.14
C ASN A 103 -17.53 14.33 33.59
N ASP A 104 -17.07 15.34 32.90
CA ASP A 104 -17.31 16.75 33.22
C ASP A 104 -18.70 17.24 32.75
N VAL A 105 -19.31 16.50 31.84
CA VAL A 105 -20.64 16.76 31.28
C VAL A 105 -21.54 15.53 31.37
N SER A 106 -22.84 15.64 31.08
CA SER A 106 -23.72 14.48 31.04
C SER A 106 -23.33 13.52 29.91
N ARG A 107 -23.62 12.22 30.06
CA ARG A 107 -23.41 11.19 29.01
C ARG A 107 -24.07 11.60 27.69
N GLU A 108 -25.28 12.16 27.76
CA GLU A 108 -26.02 12.62 26.58
C GLU A 108 -25.30 13.76 25.87
N THR A 109 -24.90 14.81 26.59
CA THR A 109 -24.13 15.95 26.00
C THR A 109 -22.82 15.51 25.40
N PHE A 110 -22.09 14.63 26.06
CA PHE A 110 -20.82 14.10 25.54
C PHE A 110 -21.04 13.28 24.26
N ARG A 111 -22.08 12.48 24.22
CA ARG A 111 -22.47 11.70 23.03
C ARG A 111 -22.86 12.62 21.87
N ASP A 112 -23.62 13.68 22.11
CA ASP A 112 -23.99 14.65 21.08
C ASP A 112 -22.76 15.32 20.45
N TYR A 113 -21.79 15.74 21.26
CA TYR A 113 -20.51 16.27 20.74
C TYR A 113 -19.77 15.26 19.86
N CYS A 114 -19.79 13.98 20.22
CA CYS A 114 -19.19 12.93 19.40
C CYS A 114 -19.93 12.73 18.09
N ILE A 115 -21.27 12.75 18.10
CA ILE A 115 -22.11 12.61 16.90
C ILE A 115 -21.87 13.77 15.94
N ASP A 116 -21.89 15.01 16.42
CA ASP A 116 -21.69 16.21 15.61
C ASP A 116 -20.32 16.20 14.94
N LEU A 117 -19.26 15.96 15.73
CA LEU A 117 -17.89 15.85 15.19
C LEU A 117 -17.80 14.75 14.13
N THR A 118 -18.44 13.62 14.36
CA THR A 118 -18.40 12.48 13.45
C THR A 118 -19.09 12.81 12.13
N HIS A 119 -20.27 13.40 12.15
CA HIS A 119 -20.99 13.84 10.95
C HIS A 119 -20.17 14.85 10.12
N ASP A 120 -19.61 15.87 10.78
CA ASP A 120 -18.77 16.87 10.11
C ASP A 120 -17.53 16.22 9.41
N ASN A 121 -16.94 15.23 10.06
CA ASN A 121 -15.78 14.55 9.52
C ASN A 121 -16.14 13.59 8.38
N ILE A 122 -17.28 12.90 8.45
CA ILE A 122 -17.80 12.07 7.36
C ILE A 122 -17.97 12.90 6.10
N GLU A 123 -18.63 14.06 6.21
CA GLU A 123 -18.86 14.95 5.05
C GLU A 123 -17.54 15.38 4.40
N LYS A 124 -16.56 15.79 5.22
CA LYS A 124 -15.24 16.20 4.71
C LYS A 124 -14.52 15.05 4.00
N MET A 125 -14.51 13.85 4.59
CA MET A 125 -13.85 12.69 4.02
C MET A 125 -14.57 12.18 2.76
N ARG A 126 -15.91 12.23 2.73
CA ARG A 126 -16.71 11.90 1.55
C ARG A 126 -16.37 12.79 0.36
N LEU A 127 -16.22 14.10 0.58
CA LEU A 127 -15.80 15.02 -0.48
C LEU A 127 -14.39 14.70 -1.00
N GLN A 128 -13.46 14.34 -0.11
CA GLN A 128 -12.12 13.94 -0.51
C GLN A 128 -12.12 12.63 -1.33
N MET A 129 -12.93 11.65 -0.92
CA MET A 129 -13.09 10.39 -1.67
C MET A 129 -13.69 10.63 -3.06
N ARG A 130 -14.67 11.52 -3.15
CA ARG A 130 -15.25 11.92 -4.42
C ARG A 130 -14.24 12.58 -5.34
N LYS A 131 -13.39 13.48 -4.84
CA LYS A 131 -12.29 14.09 -5.62
C LYS A 131 -11.29 13.06 -6.16
N MET A 132 -11.10 11.94 -5.50
CA MET A 132 -10.27 10.83 -5.98
C MET A 132 -10.94 10.02 -7.11
N GLY A 133 -12.21 10.27 -7.41
CA GLY A 133 -12.96 9.58 -8.44
C GLY A 133 -13.30 8.13 -8.12
N TYR A 134 -13.41 7.76 -6.85
CA TYR A 134 -13.78 6.39 -6.49
C TYR A 134 -15.19 6.05 -6.94
N SER A 135 -15.35 4.88 -7.55
CA SER A 135 -16.61 4.38 -8.11
C SER A 135 -17.50 3.69 -7.08
N GLN A 136 -17.55 4.25 -5.87
CA GLN A 136 -18.39 3.74 -4.79
C GLN A 136 -19.86 3.95 -5.07
N ASP A 137 -20.68 3.01 -4.60
CA ASP A 137 -22.13 3.15 -4.56
C ASP A 137 -22.57 3.85 -3.27
N TRP A 138 -22.76 5.15 -3.36
CA TRP A 138 -23.12 6.01 -2.23
C TRP A 138 -24.56 5.77 -1.71
N ASP A 139 -25.42 5.08 -2.47
CA ASP A 139 -26.76 4.71 -2.03
C ASP A 139 -26.73 3.55 -1.01
N HIS A 140 -25.64 2.77 -1.01
CA HIS A 140 -25.39 1.66 -0.08
C HIS A 140 -24.41 2.03 1.05
N GLU A 141 -24.30 3.32 1.39
CA GLU A 141 -23.49 3.80 2.51
C GLU A 141 -24.01 3.29 3.85
N TYR A 142 -23.12 2.87 4.76
CA TYR A 142 -23.51 2.51 6.13
C TYR A 142 -22.65 3.26 7.15
N ILE A 143 -23.25 3.62 8.29
CA ILE A 143 -22.65 4.41 9.35
C ILE A 143 -22.88 3.68 10.67
N THR A 144 -21.82 3.20 11.35
CA THR A 144 -21.98 2.29 12.49
C THR A 144 -22.75 2.88 13.68
N MET A 145 -22.76 4.21 13.84
CA MET A 145 -23.50 4.88 14.91
C MET A 145 -25.01 4.99 14.67
N LEU A 146 -25.52 4.65 13.47
CA LEU A 146 -26.95 4.71 13.18
C LEU A 146 -27.71 3.52 13.79
N PRO A 147 -29.02 3.69 14.09
CA PRO A 147 -29.82 2.66 14.77
C PRO A 147 -29.80 1.30 14.10
N GLU A 148 -29.83 1.24 12.76
CA GLU A 148 -29.83 0.00 11.99
C GLU A 148 -28.56 -0.82 12.24
N ASN A 149 -27.40 -0.17 12.27
CA ASN A 149 -26.13 -0.83 12.50
C ASN A 149 -25.95 -1.23 13.96
N LYS A 150 -26.35 -0.36 14.91
CA LYS A 150 -26.39 -0.73 16.34
C LYS A 150 -27.27 -1.95 16.58
N ARG A 151 -28.43 -2.02 15.91
CA ARG A 151 -29.32 -3.18 15.97
C ARG A 151 -28.62 -4.46 15.51
N ARG A 152 -27.91 -4.43 14.38
CA ARG A 152 -27.16 -5.58 13.86
C ARG A 152 -26.06 -6.02 14.83
N THR A 153 -25.29 -5.09 15.35
CA THR A 153 -24.24 -5.37 16.35
C THR A 153 -24.83 -6.02 17.60
N GLN A 154 -25.90 -5.45 18.17
CA GLN A 154 -26.54 -6.00 19.36
C GLN A 154 -27.22 -7.35 19.08
N LEU A 155 -27.85 -7.53 17.93
CA LEU A 155 -28.40 -8.82 17.52
C LEU A 155 -27.33 -9.90 17.42
N SER A 156 -26.16 -9.55 16.86
CA SER A 156 -25.03 -10.48 16.82
C SER A 156 -24.54 -10.87 18.22
N PHE A 157 -24.55 -9.90 19.15
CA PHE A 157 -24.24 -10.15 20.56
C PHE A 157 -25.23 -11.16 21.17
N LEU A 158 -26.54 -10.96 21.01
CA LEU A 158 -27.57 -11.87 21.52
C LEU A 158 -27.41 -13.29 20.96
N LYS A 159 -27.18 -13.40 19.66
CA LYS A 159 -27.00 -14.72 19.00
C LYS A 159 -25.76 -15.45 19.48
N LEU A 160 -24.64 -14.75 19.67
CA LEU A 160 -23.41 -15.34 20.18
C LEU A 160 -23.52 -15.66 21.69
N TYR A 161 -24.22 -14.83 22.47
CA TYR A 161 -24.49 -15.12 23.87
C TYR A 161 -25.34 -16.40 24.02
N ASN A 162 -26.37 -16.58 23.20
CA ASN A 162 -27.21 -17.78 23.20
C ASN A 162 -26.47 -19.04 22.71
N LYS A 163 -25.29 -18.89 22.09
CA LYS A 163 -24.37 -19.98 21.70
C LYS A 163 -23.27 -20.20 22.74
N ASP A 164 -23.35 -19.60 23.92
CA ASP A 164 -22.33 -19.63 24.98
C ASP A 164 -20.93 -19.11 24.52
N MET A 165 -20.89 -18.32 23.45
CA MET A 165 -19.66 -17.72 22.94
C MET A 165 -19.37 -16.33 23.54
N ILE A 166 -20.39 -15.66 24.08
CA ILE A 166 -20.23 -14.43 24.85
C ILE A 166 -20.55 -14.72 26.31
N TYR A 167 -19.67 -14.35 27.20
CA TYR A 167 -19.81 -14.57 28.63
C TYR A 167 -19.23 -13.40 29.43
N GLN A 168 -19.59 -13.33 30.70
CA GLN A 168 -19.06 -12.34 31.65
C GLN A 168 -18.28 -13.06 32.75
N ASP A 169 -17.04 -12.61 32.99
CA ASP A 169 -16.21 -13.20 34.03
C ASP A 169 -15.24 -12.16 34.61
N ILE A 170 -14.55 -12.54 35.70
CA ILE A 170 -13.54 -11.74 36.36
C ILE A 170 -12.17 -12.28 35.92
N HIS A 171 -11.53 -11.59 35.04
CA HIS A 171 -10.19 -11.94 34.55
C HIS A 171 -9.21 -10.76 34.61
N PRO A 172 -7.90 -11.04 34.64
CA PRO A 172 -6.90 -10.03 34.38
C PRO A 172 -7.06 -9.47 32.94
N ILE A 173 -7.08 -8.15 32.85
CA ILE A 173 -7.23 -7.42 31.58
C ILE A 173 -6.16 -6.33 31.45
N ASN A 174 -5.82 -5.97 30.22
CA ASN A 174 -5.03 -4.78 29.95
C ASN A 174 -5.89 -3.54 30.20
N TRP A 175 -5.38 -2.60 30.97
CA TRP A 175 -6.07 -1.37 31.35
C TRP A 175 -5.24 -0.14 31.02
N CYS A 176 -5.84 0.87 30.41
CA CYS A 176 -5.20 2.16 30.23
C CYS A 176 -5.62 3.15 31.32
N PRO A 177 -4.74 3.53 32.28
CA PRO A 177 -5.12 4.41 33.39
C PRO A 177 -5.44 5.86 32.94
N ARG A 178 -4.90 6.35 31.79
CA ARG A 178 -5.26 7.65 31.23
C ARG A 178 -6.64 7.65 30.59
N CYS A 179 -6.94 6.60 29.81
CA CYS A 179 -8.21 6.48 29.12
C CYS A 179 -9.32 5.91 30.01
N GLU A 180 -8.95 5.36 31.17
CA GLU A 180 -9.85 4.72 32.13
C GLU A 180 -10.78 3.66 31.48
N THR A 181 -10.16 2.73 30.73
CA THR A 181 -10.87 1.67 30.01
C THR A 181 -9.99 0.45 29.74
N ALA A 182 -10.64 -0.70 29.59
CA ALA A 182 -10.00 -1.92 29.09
C ALA A 182 -9.47 -1.73 27.66
N ILE A 183 -8.36 -2.40 27.37
CA ILE A 183 -7.70 -2.45 26.05
C ILE A 183 -7.60 -3.90 25.62
N ALA A 184 -8.10 -4.24 24.42
CA ALA A 184 -7.96 -5.60 23.90
C ALA A 184 -6.49 -5.95 23.65
N PHE A 185 -6.14 -7.23 23.74
CA PHE A 185 -4.75 -7.70 23.54
C PHE A 185 -4.18 -7.27 22.18
N ALA A 186 -5.00 -7.30 21.14
CA ALA A 186 -4.62 -6.86 19.78
C ALA A 186 -4.36 -5.35 19.66
N GLU A 187 -4.81 -4.54 20.63
CA GLU A 187 -4.66 -3.07 20.67
C GLU A 187 -3.47 -2.62 21.53
N VAL A 188 -2.71 -3.55 22.09
CA VAL A 188 -1.48 -3.23 22.81
C VAL A 188 -0.36 -3.03 21.80
N GLU A 189 0.24 -1.85 21.81
CA GLU A 189 1.48 -1.59 21.09
C GLU A 189 2.66 -1.70 22.05
N TYR A 190 3.85 -1.90 21.52
CA TYR A 190 5.06 -2.02 22.29
C TYR A 190 6.01 -0.88 21.96
N LYS A 191 6.67 -0.35 23.00
CA LYS A 191 7.64 0.74 22.84
C LYS A 191 8.90 0.43 23.65
N ASP A 192 10.04 0.62 23.01
CA ASP A 192 11.33 0.53 23.69
C ASP A 192 11.44 1.66 24.73
N ASN A 193 11.84 1.27 25.93
CA ASN A 193 11.97 2.17 27.06
C ASN A 193 13.17 1.76 27.91
N THR A 194 14.05 2.70 28.21
CA THR A 194 15.13 2.48 29.18
C THR A 194 14.64 2.80 30.58
N THR A 195 14.74 1.85 31.48
CA THR A 195 14.31 2.00 32.88
C THR A 195 15.37 1.51 33.85
N LYS A 196 15.15 1.74 35.14
CA LYS A 196 16.04 1.26 36.22
C LYS A 196 15.64 -0.12 36.69
N LEU A 197 16.54 -1.09 36.56
CA LEU A 197 16.44 -2.37 37.28
C LEU A 197 16.97 -2.20 38.70
N ASN A 198 16.11 -2.46 39.67
CA ASN A 198 16.39 -2.23 41.11
C ASN A 198 16.66 -3.58 41.77
N TYR A 199 17.81 -3.74 42.37
CA TYR A 199 18.21 -4.91 43.13
C TYR A 199 17.84 -4.71 44.57
N VAL A 200 16.83 -5.40 45.07
CA VAL A 200 16.22 -5.24 46.41
C VAL A 200 16.40 -6.50 47.23
N ASN A 201 16.87 -6.33 48.42
CA ASN A 201 17.14 -7.43 49.36
C ASN A 201 15.90 -7.79 50.18
N PHE A 202 15.44 -9.03 50.09
CA PHE A 202 14.35 -9.60 50.89
C PHE A 202 14.92 -10.54 51.97
N PRO A 203 14.96 -10.14 53.23
CA PRO A 203 15.52 -11.00 54.31
C PRO A 203 14.61 -12.21 54.57
N ALA A 204 15.21 -13.39 54.73
CA ALA A 204 14.49 -14.57 55.16
C ALA A 204 13.91 -14.37 56.57
N ALA A 205 12.68 -14.78 56.80
CA ALA A 205 11.99 -14.57 58.09
C ALA A 205 12.66 -15.29 59.23
N ASP A 206 13.34 -16.42 58.97
CA ASP A 206 14.09 -17.22 59.97
C ASP A 206 15.57 -16.79 60.09
N GLY A 207 15.98 -15.75 59.39
CA GLY A 207 17.37 -15.26 59.43
C GLY A 207 18.38 -16.14 58.65
N SER A 208 17.92 -17.09 57.85
CA SER A 208 18.80 -18.04 57.12
C SER A 208 19.51 -17.46 55.90
N GLY A 209 19.19 -16.22 55.51
CA GLY A 209 19.79 -15.54 54.37
C GLY A 209 18.91 -14.44 53.81
N ASN A 210 19.21 -14.06 52.58
CA ASN A 210 18.46 -13.05 51.81
C ASN A 210 18.18 -13.55 50.40
N ALA A 211 17.00 -13.21 49.90
CA ALA A 211 16.70 -13.33 48.47
C ALA A 211 16.83 -11.93 47.85
N THR A 212 17.76 -11.75 46.91
CA THR A 212 17.89 -10.47 46.19
C THR A 212 17.07 -10.51 44.93
N ILE A 213 16.09 -9.62 44.82
CA ILE A 213 15.16 -9.52 43.71
C ILE A 213 15.58 -8.39 42.79
N ALA A 214 15.56 -8.62 41.50
CA ALA A 214 15.76 -7.59 40.47
C ALA A 214 14.38 -7.19 39.90
N THR A 215 13.97 -5.93 40.05
CA THR A 215 12.66 -5.45 39.58
C THR A 215 12.75 -4.07 38.93
N THR A 216 11.99 -3.88 37.86
CA THR A 216 11.75 -2.57 37.24
C THR A 216 10.54 -1.85 37.85
N ARG A 217 9.73 -2.58 38.66
CA ARG A 217 8.46 -2.12 39.22
C ARG A 217 8.43 -2.21 40.75
N PRO A 218 9.30 -1.49 41.48
CA PRO A 218 9.34 -1.57 42.95
C PRO A 218 8.07 -1.06 43.64
N GLU A 219 7.25 -0.24 42.98
CA GLU A 219 5.95 0.21 43.44
C GLU A 219 4.97 -0.94 43.71
N LEU A 220 5.14 -2.09 43.06
CA LEU A 220 4.30 -3.28 43.23
C LEU A 220 4.70 -4.17 44.43
N LEU A 221 5.74 -3.82 45.19
CA LEU A 221 6.12 -4.56 46.42
C LEU A 221 4.94 -4.79 47.37
N CYS A 222 4.00 -3.82 47.46
CA CYS A 222 2.80 -3.97 48.33
C CYS A 222 1.90 -5.11 47.86
N ALA A 223 1.92 -5.47 46.57
CA ALA A 223 1.12 -6.57 46.03
C ALA A 223 1.89 -7.88 45.82
N CYS A 224 3.14 -7.96 46.28
CA CYS A 224 3.92 -9.20 46.17
C CYS A 224 3.29 -10.32 47.04
N VAL A 225 2.92 -11.45 46.43
CA VAL A 225 2.23 -12.58 47.09
C VAL A 225 3.14 -13.79 47.23
N ALA A 226 4.18 -13.91 46.42
CA ALA A 226 5.20 -14.94 46.55
C ALA A 226 6.51 -14.48 45.89
N VAL A 227 7.57 -15.21 46.12
CA VAL A 227 8.85 -15.12 45.42
C VAL A 227 9.11 -16.45 44.74
N VAL A 228 9.58 -16.43 43.52
CA VAL A 228 9.84 -17.65 42.72
C VAL A 228 11.30 -17.73 42.34
N VAL A 229 11.86 -18.96 42.37
CA VAL A 229 13.22 -19.27 41.95
C VAL A 229 13.23 -20.54 41.11
N HIS A 230 14.25 -20.74 40.29
CA HIS A 230 14.41 -22.00 39.58
C HIS A 230 14.74 -23.16 40.54
N PRO A 231 14.15 -24.36 40.42
CA PRO A 231 14.40 -25.48 41.34
C PRO A 231 15.86 -25.93 41.39
N ASP A 232 16.60 -25.82 40.27
CA ASP A 232 18.00 -26.22 40.17
C ASP A 232 19.00 -25.09 40.47
N ASP A 233 18.53 -23.92 40.87
CA ASP A 233 19.43 -22.80 41.24
C ASP A 233 20.02 -23.03 42.65
N GLU A 234 21.26 -23.53 42.68
CA GLU A 234 21.98 -23.86 43.91
C GLU A 234 22.16 -22.65 44.82
N ARG A 235 22.17 -21.40 44.29
CA ARG A 235 22.35 -20.16 45.05
C ARG A 235 21.25 -19.95 46.08
N TYR A 236 20.06 -20.45 45.84
CA TYR A 236 18.87 -20.27 46.65
C TYR A 236 18.27 -21.56 47.21
N SER A 237 18.95 -22.70 47.04
CA SER A 237 18.46 -24.02 47.48
C SER A 237 18.14 -24.06 48.99
N ASN A 238 18.86 -23.30 49.81
CA ASN A 238 18.63 -23.20 51.27
C ASN A 238 17.38 -22.36 51.61
N LEU A 239 16.79 -21.66 50.66
CA LEU A 239 15.60 -20.80 50.82
C LEU A 239 14.32 -21.45 50.26
N HIS A 240 14.39 -22.57 49.56
CA HIS A 240 13.23 -23.23 48.97
C HIS A 240 12.18 -23.56 50.05
N GLY A 241 10.92 -23.19 49.83
CA GLY A 241 9.80 -23.40 50.73
C GLY A 241 9.79 -22.57 52.00
N LYS A 242 10.79 -21.68 52.18
CA LYS A 242 10.83 -20.73 53.29
C LYS A 242 10.04 -19.46 52.99
N THR A 243 9.99 -18.56 53.98
CA THR A 243 9.36 -17.23 53.86
C THR A 243 10.41 -16.13 53.88
N VAL A 244 10.16 -15.06 53.11
CA VAL A 244 10.93 -13.81 53.18
C VAL A 244 10.02 -12.67 53.60
N LYS A 245 10.62 -11.63 54.16
CA LYS A 245 9.93 -10.41 54.55
C LYS A 245 10.03 -9.38 53.45
N LEU A 246 8.88 -8.82 53.06
CA LEU A 246 8.85 -7.72 52.11
C LEU A 246 9.44 -6.47 52.73
N PRO A 247 10.45 -5.83 52.12
CA PRO A 247 10.96 -4.54 52.56
C PRO A 247 9.83 -3.50 52.71
N ILE A 248 9.96 -2.59 53.64
CA ILE A 248 8.99 -1.53 53.96
C ILE A 248 7.68 -2.04 54.55
N TYR A 249 7.09 -3.12 53.99
CA TYR A 249 5.78 -3.62 54.37
C TYR A 249 5.82 -4.67 55.47
N ASN A 250 6.97 -5.30 55.75
CA ASN A 250 7.18 -6.32 56.77
C ASN A 250 6.21 -7.54 56.68
N ARG A 251 5.52 -7.71 55.57
CA ARG A 251 4.68 -8.87 55.31
C ARG A 251 5.55 -10.05 54.86
N GLU A 252 5.20 -11.26 55.31
CA GLU A 252 5.91 -12.48 54.95
C GLU A 252 5.27 -13.15 53.74
N VAL A 253 6.08 -13.55 52.75
CA VAL A 253 5.67 -14.27 51.54
C VAL A 253 6.52 -15.53 51.37
N LYS A 254 5.95 -16.58 50.75
CA LYS A 254 6.65 -17.85 50.51
C LYS A 254 7.59 -17.75 49.32
N ILE A 255 8.69 -18.51 49.40
CA ILE A 255 9.53 -18.81 48.22
C ILE A 255 9.04 -20.14 47.63
N ILE A 256 8.62 -20.09 46.35
CA ILE A 256 8.20 -21.26 45.55
C ILE A 256 9.23 -21.52 44.48
N THR A 257 9.18 -22.70 43.85
CA THR A 257 10.06 -23.06 42.74
C THR A 257 9.27 -23.28 41.46
N ASP A 258 9.79 -22.78 40.35
CA ASP A 258 9.21 -22.99 39.02
C ASP A 258 10.31 -23.10 37.95
N GLU A 259 10.20 -24.09 37.05
CA GLU A 259 11.17 -24.34 35.97
C GLU A 259 11.19 -23.26 34.91
N THR A 260 10.18 -22.39 34.84
CA THR A 260 10.10 -21.30 33.86
C THR A 260 10.92 -20.06 34.24
N VAL A 261 11.46 -20.02 35.47
CA VAL A 261 12.34 -18.94 35.93
C VAL A 261 13.71 -19.08 35.22
N ASP A 262 14.18 -17.99 34.59
CA ASP A 262 15.53 -17.94 34.04
C ASP A 262 16.55 -17.58 35.14
N PRO A 263 17.45 -18.52 35.56
CA PRO A 263 18.45 -18.25 36.59
C PRO A 263 19.49 -17.20 36.24
N GLU A 264 19.68 -16.96 34.95
CA GLU A 264 20.67 -16.00 34.43
C GLU A 264 20.12 -14.59 34.28
N TYR A 265 18.78 -14.43 34.29
CA TYR A 265 18.16 -13.10 34.22
C TYR A 265 18.13 -12.40 35.58
N GLY A 266 18.76 -11.23 35.65
CA GLY A 266 18.82 -10.42 36.86
C GLY A 266 19.56 -11.14 38.01
N THR A 267 18.80 -11.63 39.00
CA THR A 267 19.33 -12.42 40.10
C THR A 267 18.90 -13.87 40.07
N GLY A 268 18.02 -14.26 39.13
CA GLY A 268 17.36 -15.56 39.13
C GLY A 268 16.26 -15.68 40.18
N VAL A 269 15.89 -14.60 40.85
CA VAL A 269 14.82 -14.51 41.85
C VAL A 269 13.80 -13.47 41.40
N VAL A 270 12.55 -13.88 41.28
CA VAL A 270 11.47 -13.01 40.77
C VAL A 270 10.40 -12.87 41.87
N MET A 271 9.91 -11.67 42.09
CA MET A 271 8.72 -11.43 42.93
C MET A 271 7.47 -11.60 42.06
N ILE A 272 6.50 -12.33 42.56
CA ILE A 272 5.18 -12.42 41.95
C ILE A 272 4.32 -11.33 42.57
N CYS A 273 4.04 -10.31 41.83
CA CYS A 273 3.14 -9.23 42.18
C CYS A 273 1.85 -9.40 41.44
N THR A 274 0.73 -9.31 42.12
CA THR A 274 -0.56 -9.46 41.48
C THR A 274 -0.69 -8.45 40.33
N PHE A 275 -0.43 -8.94 39.22
CA PHE A 275 -0.36 -8.61 37.81
C PHE A 275 0.65 -7.53 37.43
N GLY A 276 1.93 -7.75 37.78
CA GLY A 276 3.03 -6.96 37.28
C GLY A 276 3.24 -7.12 35.78
N ASP A 277 3.07 -8.35 35.27
CA ASP A 277 3.14 -8.73 33.85
C ASP A 277 2.34 -10.01 33.56
N LYS A 278 2.43 -10.52 32.34
CA LYS A 278 1.74 -11.76 31.90
C LYS A 278 2.22 -12.99 32.69
N THR A 279 3.49 -13.06 32.99
CA THR A 279 4.08 -14.20 33.72
C THR A 279 3.55 -14.27 35.16
N ASP A 280 3.37 -13.12 35.81
CA ASP A 280 2.73 -13.04 37.11
C ASP A 280 1.33 -13.64 37.11
N VAL A 281 0.52 -13.34 36.06
CA VAL A 281 -0.83 -13.91 35.91
C VAL A 281 -0.80 -15.43 35.78
N GLU A 282 0.16 -15.99 35.05
CA GLU A 282 0.30 -17.44 34.86
C GLU A 282 0.67 -18.11 36.18
N TRP A 283 1.60 -17.55 36.97
CA TRP A 283 1.99 -18.09 38.26
C TRP A 283 0.90 -17.96 39.30
N VAL A 284 0.20 -16.81 39.38
CA VAL A 284 -0.95 -16.62 40.29
C VAL A 284 -2.00 -17.71 40.04
N THR A 285 -2.34 -17.97 38.79
CA THR A 285 -3.31 -18.99 38.42
C THR A 285 -2.80 -20.41 38.70
N ARG A 286 -1.53 -20.70 38.34
CA ARG A 286 -0.92 -22.04 38.50
C ARG A 286 -0.79 -22.48 39.97
N TYR A 287 -0.46 -21.54 40.82
CA TYR A 287 -0.20 -21.80 42.24
C TYR A 287 -1.33 -21.38 43.16
N ASP A 288 -2.48 -20.95 42.63
CA ASP A 288 -3.66 -20.51 43.38
C ASP A 288 -3.28 -19.46 44.46
N LEU A 289 -2.53 -18.42 44.03
CA LEU A 289 -2.06 -17.36 44.93
C LEU A 289 -3.13 -16.29 45.14
N ASP A 290 -3.05 -15.60 46.29
CA ASP A 290 -3.93 -14.47 46.61
C ASP A 290 -3.80 -13.36 45.54
N ILE A 291 -4.92 -12.69 45.24
CA ILE A 291 -4.94 -11.51 44.36
C ILE A 291 -5.01 -10.25 45.23
N ILE A 292 -4.01 -9.37 45.06
CA ILE A 292 -3.92 -8.09 45.79
C ILE A 292 -3.85 -6.96 44.79
N ASP A 293 -4.92 -6.20 44.64
CA ASP A 293 -4.93 -5.00 43.77
C ASP A 293 -4.09 -3.88 44.41
N ALA A 294 -3.12 -3.36 43.66
CA ALA A 294 -2.22 -2.29 44.11
C ALA A 294 -2.56 -0.91 43.54
N ILE A 295 -3.26 -0.88 42.39
CA ILE A 295 -3.46 0.28 41.54
C ILE A 295 -4.94 0.39 41.23
N ASP A 296 -5.47 1.62 41.23
CA ASP A 296 -6.86 1.90 40.81
C ASP A 296 -6.97 2.18 39.30
N GLU A 297 -8.18 2.47 38.83
CA GLU A 297 -8.48 2.74 37.43
C GLU A 297 -7.77 3.97 36.85
N LYS A 298 -7.35 4.92 37.71
CA LYS A 298 -6.66 6.15 37.31
C LYS A 298 -5.14 6.03 37.34
N GLY A 299 -4.63 4.86 37.79
CA GLY A 299 -3.20 4.64 37.99
C GLY A 299 -2.67 5.25 39.29
N GLU A 300 -3.52 5.34 40.34
CA GLU A 300 -3.14 5.74 41.68
C GLU A 300 -3.03 4.52 42.57
N MET A 301 -2.13 4.59 43.56
CA MET A 301 -1.88 3.49 44.49
C MET A 301 -3.02 3.32 45.45
N LEU A 302 -3.53 2.10 45.61
CA LEU A 302 -4.58 1.72 46.54
C LEU A 302 -4.09 1.70 48.01
N PRO A 303 -4.99 1.64 49.02
CA PRO A 303 -4.65 1.65 50.46
C PRO A 303 -3.63 0.57 50.86
N VAL A 304 -3.52 -0.55 50.18
CA VAL A 304 -2.52 -1.61 50.41
C VAL A 304 -1.07 -1.09 50.31
N ALA A 305 -0.85 -0.02 49.57
CA ALA A 305 0.44 0.65 49.44
C ALA A 305 0.84 1.47 50.68
N GLY A 306 -0.03 1.52 51.73
CA GLY A 306 0.27 2.18 53.02
C GLY A 306 0.50 3.68 52.85
N LYS A 307 1.70 4.15 53.21
CA LYS A 307 2.05 5.58 53.11
C LYS A 307 2.09 6.15 51.68
N TYR A 308 2.06 5.30 50.65
CA TYR A 308 2.06 5.72 49.26
C TYR A 308 0.64 5.70 48.64
N ALA A 309 -0.39 5.35 49.42
CA ALA A 309 -1.77 5.36 48.96
C ALA A 309 -2.17 6.71 48.37
N GLY A 310 -2.87 6.70 47.20
CA GLY A 310 -3.27 7.90 46.46
C GLY A 310 -2.16 8.56 45.63
N MET A 311 -0.94 8.03 45.63
CA MET A 311 0.12 8.54 44.76
C MET A 311 -0.01 7.95 43.37
N PRO A 312 0.20 8.76 42.30
CA PRO A 312 0.39 8.23 40.95
C PRO A 312 1.56 7.24 40.87
N ILE A 313 1.46 6.18 40.09
CA ILE A 313 2.46 5.09 39.97
C ILE A 313 3.89 5.61 39.82
N LYS A 314 4.12 6.62 38.98
CA LYS A 314 5.46 7.18 38.73
C LYS A 314 6.04 7.89 39.93
N GLU A 315 5.20 8.54 40.75
CA GLU A 315 5.61 9.24 41.98
C GLU A 315 5.87 8.21 43.10
N CYS A 316 5.00 7.23 43.24
CA CYS A 316 5.19 6.11 44.17
C CYS A 316 6.51 5.37 43.88
N ARG A 317 6.80 5.03 42.61
CA ARG A 317 8.06 4.38 42.24
C ARG A 317 9.30 5.16 42.70
N LYS A 318 9.29 6.48 42.51
CA LYS A 318 10.39 7.34 43.01
C LYS A 318 10.49 7.35 44.52
N ALA A 319 9.37 7.48 45.23
CA ALA A 319 9.31 7.51 46.67
C ALA A 319 9.80 6.20 47.29
N ILE A 320 9.30 5.05 46.80
CA ILE A 320 9.67 3.75 47.36
C ILE A 320 11.14 3.39 47.09
N ILE A 321 11.72 3.80 45.95
CA ILE A 321 13.15 3.64 45.65
C ILE A 321 13.99 4.41 46.66
N ASN A 322 13.59 5.63 47.04
CA ASN A 322 14.30 6.42 48.04
C ASN A 322 14.24 5.75 49.39
N ASP A 323 13.07 5.29 49.81
CA ASP A 323 12.91 4.63 51.11
C ASP A 323 13.67 3.31 51.19
N LEU A 324 13.65 2.50 50.10
CA LEU A 324 14.45 1.27 50.02
C LEU A 324 15.96 1.54 50.12
N LYS A 325 16.41 2.71 49.64
CA LYS A 325 17.79 3.15 49.77
C LYS A 325 18.13 3.60 51.18
N GLU A 326 17.23 4.39 51.81
CA GLU A 326 17.41 4.88 53.17
C GLU A 326 17.38 3.75 54.18
N GLU A 327 16.52 2.74 54.01
CA GLU A 327 16.41 1.59 54.88
C GLU A 327 17.46 0.48 54.57
N GLY A 328 18.30 0.68 53.53
CA GLY A 328 19.40 -0.23 53.20
C GLY A 328 18.98 -1.52 52.48
N PHE A 329 17.77 -1.60 51.94
CA PHE A 329 17.28 -2.74 51.17
C PHE A 329 17.68 -2.67 49.69
N LEU A 330 17.93 -1.48 49.14
CA LEU A 330 18.38 -1.28 47.76
C LEU A 330 19.89 -1.54 47.63
N ILE A 331 20.27 -2.61 46.90
CA ILE A 331 21.68 -3.04 46.76
C ILE A 331 22.37 -2.25 45.63
N LYS A 332 21.74 -2.20 44.47
CA LYS A 332 22.24 -1.45 43.29
C LYS A 332 21.09 -1.12 42.32
N GLN A 333 21.39 -0.24 41.36
CA GLN A 333 20.52 0.06 40.22
C GLN A 333 21.36 0.04 38.96
N GLU A 334 20.78 -0.46 37.88
CA GLU A 334 21.36 -0.39 36.53
C GLU A 334 20.30 -0.05 35.50
N ASP A 335 20.73 0.52 34.37
CA ASP A 335 19.83 0.79 33.27
C ASP A 335 19.57 -0.50 32.50
N VAL A 336 18.31 -0.74 32.16
CA VAL A 336 17.88 -1.86 31.33
C VAL A 336 16.92 -1.36 30.28
N ASP A 337 17.12 -1.83 29.06
CA ASP A 337 16.20 -1.61 27.97
C ASP A 337 15.13 -2.70 28.00
N GLN A 338 13.88 -2.28 27.97
CA GLN A 338 12.73 -3.16 27.95
C GLN A 338 11.66 -2.68 26.96
N ASN A 339 10.92 -3.63 26.43
CA ASN A 339 9.81 -3.34 25.55
C ASN A 339 8.52 -3.27 26.39
N VAL A 340 7.94 -2.07 26.52
CA VAL A 340 6.78 -1.81 27.38
C VAL A 340 5.51 -1.76 26.57
N GLY A 341 4.49 -2.52 27.00
CA GLY A 341 3.15 -2.45 26.46
C GLY A 341 2.52 -1.08 26.72
N VAL A 342 2.01 -0.43 25.67
CA VAL A 342 1.38 0.88 25.73
C VAL A 342 0.02 0.86 25.02
N CYS A 343 -0.88 1.72 25.47
CA CYS A 343 -2.17 1.95 24.82
C CYS A 343 -1.93 2.45 23.37
N TRP A 344 -2.50 1.79 22.39
CA TRP A 344 -2.37 2.14 20.97
C TRP A 344 -2.73 3.60 20.66
N ARG A 345 -3.67 4.18 21.43
CA ARG A 345 -4.18 5.53 21.21
C ARG A 345 -3.36 6.62 21.90
N CYS A 346 -3.20 6.54 23.22
CA CYS A 346 -2.58 7.60 24.02
C CYS A 346 -1.11 7.34 24.37
N LYS A 347 -0.58 6.16 24.00
CA LYS A 347 0.81 5.72 24.25
C LYS A 347 1.20 5.69 25.74
N THR A 348 0.21 5.72 26.63
CA THR A 348 0.44 5.52 28.07
C THR A 348 0.72 4.03 28.33
N PRO A 349 1.71 3.68 29.18
CA PRO A 349 1.89 2.30 29.63
C PRO A 349 0.60 1.72 30.18
N ILE A 350 0.32 0.48 29.79
CA ILE A 350 -0.84 -0.27 30.28
C ILE A 350 -0.52 -0.91 31.63
N GLU A 351 -1.57 -1.12 32.43
CA GLU A 351 -1.53 -1.90 33.64
C GLU A 351 -2.38 -3.16 33.47
N ILE A 352 -2.11 -4.24 34.21
CA ILE A 352 -2.97 -5.42 34.26
C ILE A 352 -3.83 -5.30 35.49
N MET A 353 -5.15 -5.39 35.35
CA MET A 353 -6.12 -5.25 36.42
C MET A 353 -7.14 -6.39 36.40
N THR A 354 -7.64 -6.80 37.55
CA THR A 354 -8.72 -7.77 37.64
C THR A 354 -10.06 -7.05 37.65
N LYS A 355 -10.85 -7.27 36.62
CA LYS A 355 -12.20 -6.66 36.53
C LYS A 355 -13.20 -7.63 35.94
N LYS A 356 -14.45 -7.45 36.33
CA LYS A 356 -15.58 -8.15 35.72
C LYS A 356 -15.83 -7.52 34.34
N GLN A 357 -15.67 -8.31 33.27
CA GLN A 357 -15.75 -7.86 31.89
C GLN A 357 -16.53 -8.85 31.02
N TRP A 358 -16.94 -8.41 29.83
CA TRP A 358 -17.54 -9.26 28.81
C TRP A 358 -16.47 -9.74 27.83
N PHE A 359 -16.55 -11.02 27.46
CA PHE A 359 -15.59 -11.69 26.60
C PHE A 359 -16.30 -12.43 25.46
N VAL A 360 -15.62 -12.50 24.31
CA VAL A 360 -15.91 -13.47 23.26
C VAL A 360 -14.91 -14.62 23.37
N ALA A 361 -15.41 -15.84 23.41
CA ALA A 361 -14.60 -17.05 23.45
C ALA A 361 -13.87 -17.22 22.10
N VAL A 362 -12.56 -17.00 22.09
CA VAL A 362 -11.69 -17.09 20.90
C VAL A 362 -10.91 -18.38 20.86
N LYS A 363 -10.39 -18.80 22.02
CA LYS A 363 -9.47 -19.96 22.14
C LYS A 363 -10.01 -21.25 21.50
N ASN A 364 -11.29 -21.49 21.66
CA ASN A 364 -11.94 -22.69 21.14
C ASN A 364 -12.25 -22.62 19.64
N MET A 365 -12.02 -21.46 19.01
CA MET A 365 -12.33 -21.17 17.59
C MET A 365 -11.06 -20.98 16.75
N THR A 366 -9.86 -21.01 17.33
CA THR A 366 -8.62 -20.72 16.62
C THR A 366 -8.36 -21.66 15.45
N GLU A 367 -8.62 -22.95 15.61
CA GLU A 367 -8.47 -23.95 14.55
C GLU A 367 -9.47 -23.71 13.41
N ASP A 368 -10.74 -23.43 13.73
CA ASP A 368 -11.77 -23.12 12.75
C ASP A 368 -11.43 -21.83 11.96
N ILE A 369 -10.96 -20.79 12.66
CA ILE A 369 -10.54 -19.52 12.02
C ILE A 369 -9.40 -19.76 11.04
N ILE A 370 -8.41 -20.55 11.41
CA ILE A 370 -7.26 -20.92 10.55
C ILE A 370 -7.75 -21.71 9.34
N GLU A 371 -8.67 -22.67 9.51
CA GLU A 371 -9.24 -23.45 8.42
C GLU A 371 -10.02 -22.57 7.44
N GLN A 372 -10.88 -21.66 7.95
CA GLN A 372 -11.60 -20.70 7.11
C GLN A 372 -10.61 -19.80 6.35
N ALA A 373 -9.60 -19.24 7.02
CA ALA A 373 -8.60 -18.39 6.40
C ALA A 373 -7.80 -19.09 5.30
N LYS A 374 -7.51 -20.40 5.46
CA LYS A 374 -6.85 -21.24 4.43
C LYS A 374 -7.72 -21.44 3.19
N SER A 375 -9.03 -21.43 3.33
CA SER A 375 -9.98 -21.59 2.23
C SER A 375 -10.14 -20.34 1.36
N MET A 376 -9.55 -19.21 1.77
CA MET A 376 -9.60 -17.92 1.08
C MET A 376 -8.32 -17.70 0.25
N ARG A 377 -8.45 -16.93 -0.84
CA ARG A 377 -7.30 -16.47 -1.62
C ARG A 377 -6.68 -15.24 -0.96
N TRP A 378 -5.41 -15.32 -0.60
CA TRP A 378 -4.64 -14.20 -0.06
C TRP A 378 -3.71 -13.61 -1.12
N VAL A 379 -3.70 -12.29 -1.24
CA VAL A 379 -2.79 -11.58 -2.15
C VAL A 379 -2.04 -10.49 -1.37
N PRO A 380 -0.73 -10.66 -1.18
CA PRO A 380 0.08 -11.85 -1.52
C PRO A 380 -0.12 -13.02 -0.53
N ASP A 381 0.10 -14.23 -1.00
CA ASP A 381 -0.15 -15.48 -0.26
C ASP A 381 0.49 -15.53 1.14
N HIS A 382 1.71 -15.01 1.28
CA HIS A 382 2.43 -15.05 2.56
C HIS A 382 1.76 -14.26 3.69
N MET A 383 0.84 -13.35 3.39
CA MET A 383 0.11 -12.57 4.41
C MET A 383 -0.84 -13.44 5.25
N TYR A 384 -1.28 -14.59 4.73
CA TYR A 384 -2.00 -15.59 5.50
C TYR A 384 -1.25 -15.99 6.79
N HIS A 385 0.08 -16.16 6.73
CA HIS A 385 0.88 -16.56 7.89
C HIS A 385 0.85 -15.55 9.04
N ARG A 386 0.56 -14.26 8.77
CA ARG A 386 0.37 -13.28 9.85
C ARG A 386 -0.88 -13.58 10.67
N LEU A 387 -1.96 -14.02 10.02
CA LEU A 387 -3.19 -14.43 10.70
C LEU A 387 -2.97 -15.76 11.43
N GLU A 388 -2.37 -16.75 10.79
CA GLU A 388 -2.09 -18.06 11.36
C GLU A 388 -1.23 -17.93 12.63
N ASN A 389 -0.13 -17.20 12.56
CA ASN A 389 0.76 -16.96 13.71
C ASN A 389 0.02 -16.23 14.85
N TRP A 390 -0.82 -15.25 14.50
CA TRP A 390 -1.62 -14.54 15.48
C TRP A 390 -2.61 -15.46 16.17
N ALA A 391 -3.39 -16.23 15.42
CA ALA A 391 -4.37 -17.19 15.95
C ALA A 391 -3.70 -18.22 16.87
N ASN A 392 -2.55 -18.76 16.49
CA ASN A 392 -1.79 -19.70 17.30
C ASN A 392 -1.19 -19.08 18.59
N SER A 393 -1.02 -17.76 18.63
CA SER A 393 -0.51 -17.04 19.81
C SER A 393 -1.60 -16.58 20.79
N MET A 394 -2.88 -16.88 20.49
CA MET A 394 -4.01 -16.43 21.32
C MET A 394 -4.13 -17.26 22.60
N ASP A 395 -3.72 -16.65 23.70
CA ASP A 395 -3.82 -17.22 25.05
C ASP A 395 -5.06 -16.75 25.81
N TRP A 396 -5.66 -15.65 25.36
CA TRP A 396 -6.75 -14.96 26.07
C TRP A 396 -7.95 -14.76 25.14
N ASP A 397 -9.15 -14.82 25.71
CA ASP A 397 -10.38 -14.50 25.00
C ASP A 397 -10.49 -12.99 24.77
N TRP A 398 -11.27 -12.59 23.79
CA TRP A 398 -11.41 -11.19 23.40
C TRP A 398 -12.29 -10.42 24.39
N CYS A 399 -11.71 -9.53 25.19
CA CYS A 399 -12.44 -8.60 26.05
C CYS A 399 -13.18 -7.55 25.18
N ILE A 400 -14.51 -7.56 25.21
CA ILE A 400 -15.37 -6.72 24.37
C ILE A 400 -16.04 -5.55 25.09
N SER A 401 -15.93 -5.44 26.42
CA SER A 401 -16.50 -4.33 27.17
C SER A 401 -15.51 -3.15 27.31
N ARG A 402 -16.04 -1.94 27.21
CA ARG A 402 -15.29 -0.68 27.32
C ARG A 402 -16.03 0.28 28.25
N GLN A 403 -15.29 0.95 29.14
CA GLN A 403 -15.79 1.94 30.09
C GLN A 403 -15.80 3.33 29.43
N ARG A 404 -16.53 3.41 28.31
CA ARG A 404 -16.65 4.62 27.47
C ARG A 404 -18.13 4.99 27.27
N ILE A 405 -18.39 6.05 26.50
CA ILE A 405 -19.74 6.59 26.31
C ILE A 405 -20.20 6.45 24.86
N PHE A 406 -19.29 6.75 23.90
CA PHE A 406 -19.60 6.79 22.48
C PHE A 406 -19.24 5.47 21.79
N ALA A 407 -20.10 4.48 21.98
CA ALA A 407 -20.06 3.20 21.28
C ALA A 407 -21.45 2.53 21.33
N THR A 408 -21.58 1.37 20.71
CA THR A 408 -22.80 0.56 20.79
C THR A 408 -22.95 0.01 22.21
N PRO A 409 -24.06 0.29 22.93
CA PRO A 409 -24.28 -0.22 24.29
C PRO A 409 -24.35 -1.74 24.32
N ILE A 410 -23.86 -2.34 25.38
CA ILE A 410 -24.04 -3.77 25.68
C ILE A 410 -25.51 -3.97 26.08
N PRO A 411 -26.31 -4.76 25.34
CA PRO A 411 -27.76 -4.84 25.54
C PRO A 411 -28.14 -5.76 26.72
N VAL A 412 -27.73 -5.38 27.93
CA VAL A 412 -27.87 -6.22 29.14
C VAL A 412 -28.37 -5.42 30.33
N TRP A 413 -29.24 -6.05 31.15
CA TRP A 413 -29.58 -5.62 32.46
C TRP A 413 -29.31 -6.75 33.49
N TYR A 414 -29.19 -6.41 34.76
CA TYR A 414 -29.07 -7.33 35.87
C TYR A 414 -30.31 -7.29 36.73
N CYS A 415 -30.93 -8.44 36.98
CA CYS A 415 -32.06 -8.54 37.85
C CYS A 415 -31.67 -8.19 39.33
N ASN A 416 -32.39 -7.25 39.93
CA ASN A 416 -32.05 -6.81 41.30
C ASN A 416 -32.32 -7.86 42.39
N ASP A 417 -33.20 -8.86 42.09
CA ASP A 417 -33.52 -9.93 43.08
C ASP A 417 -32.58 -11.14 42.96
N CYS A 418 -32.36 -11.64 41.74
CA CYS A 418 -31.60 -12.89 41.53
C CYS A 418 -30.24 -12.69 40.84
N HIS A 419 -29.86 -11.47 40.51
CA HIS A 419 -28.61 -11.04 39.87
C HIS A 419 -28.32 -11.69 38.53
N LYS A 420 -29.30 -12.34 37.90
CA LYS A 420 -29.14 -12.92 36.58
C LYS A 420 -29.13 -11.84 35.51
N VAL A 421 -28.41 -12.14 34.42
CA VAL A 421 -28.44 -11.36 33.18
C VAL A 421 -29.82 -11.44 32.57
N VAL A 422 -30.33 -10.29 32.12
CA VAL A 422 -31.57 -10.14 31.36
C VAL A 422 -31.24 -9.47 30.03
N LEU A 423 -31.63 -10.11 28.93
CA LEU A 423 -31.41 -9.63 27.56
C LEU A 423 -32.71 -9.05 27.00
N PRO A 424 -32.69 -8.10 26.05
CA PRO A 424 -33.89 -7.68 25.33
C PRO A 424 -34.40 -8.79 24.38
N SER A 425 -35.63 -8.67 23.92
CA SER A 425 -36.09 -9.40 22.73
C SER A 425 -35.38 -8.87 21.47
N GLU A 426 -35.37 -9.64 20.39
CA GLU A 426 -34.81 -9.19 19.10
C GLU A 426 -35.58 -8.00 18.50
N GLU A 427 -36.89 -7.91 18.80
CA GLU A 427 -37.76 -6.84 18.35
C GLU A 427 -37.52 -5.51 19.07
N GLN A 428 -37.00 -5.55 20.31
CA GLN A 428 -36.69 -4.36 21.09
C GLN A 428 -35.44 -3.64 20.60
N LEU A 429 -34.52 -4.36 19.91
CA LEU A 429 -33.27 -3.80 19.44
C LEU A 429 -33.45 -2.66 18.42
N PRO A 430 -32.55 -1.61 18.43
CA PRO A 430 -31.46 -1.40 19.38
C PRO A 430 -31.92 -0.81 20.71
N VAL A 431 -31.17 -1.13 21.80
CA VAL A 431 -31.43 -0.61 23.14
C VAL A 431 -30.21 0.06 23.75
N ASP A 432 -30.44 1.04 24.62
CA ASP A 432 -29.43 1.56 25.55
C ASP A 432 -29.92 1.25 26.99
N PRO A 433 -29.34 0.27 27.68
CA PRO A 433 -29.79 -0.13 29.01
C PRO A 433 -29.79 1.00 30.04
N THR A 434 -29.00 2.05 29.85
CA THR A 434 -28.96 3.22 30.74
C THR A 434 -30.17 4.13 30.58
N ILE A 435 -30.95 3.95 29.51
CA ILE A 435 -32.14 4.76 29.19
C ILE A 435 -33.37 3.86 29.11
N ASP A 436 -33.24 2.68 28.50
CA ASP A 436 -34.34 1.75 28.24
C ASP A 436 -34.56 0.75 29.37
N GLN A 437 -35.72 0.12 29.43
CA GLN A 437 -36.01 -1.01 30.31
C GLN A 437 -36.27 -2.27 29.49
N PRO A 438 -36.03 -3.48 30.03
CA PRO A 438 -36.40 -4.72 29.33
C PRO A 438 -37.91 -4.78 29.05
N ASP A 439 -38.26 -5.33 27.92
CA ASP A 439 -39.67 -5.54 27.49
C ASP A 439 -40.38 -6.69 28.24
N HIS A 440 -39.68 -7.40 29.10
CA HIS A 440 -40.21 -8.53 29.88
C HIS A 440 -39.57 -8.61 31.29
N ALA A 441 -40.28 -9.30 32.17
CA ALA A 441 -39.82 -9.57 33.54
C ALA A 441 -38.70 -10.64 33.55
N CYS A 442 -37.83 -10.60 34.54
CA CYS A 442 -36.85 -11.66 34.76
C CYS A 442 -37.56 -13.02 35.03
N SER A 443 -36.86 -14.12 34.74
CA SER A 443 -37.35 -15.49 34.98
C SER A 443 -37.74 -15.75 36.43
N CYS A 444 -37.27 -14.95 37.42
CA CYS A 444 -37.70 -14.99 38.80
C CYS A 444 -38.98 -14.17 39.09
N GLY A 445 -39.51 -13.43 38.10
CA GLY A 445 -40.69 -12.57 38.21
C GLY A 445 -40.40 -11.12 38.60
N CYS A 446 -39.12 -10.75 38.82
CA CYS A 446 -38.73 -9.38 39.12
C CYS A 446 -38.82 -8.47 37.92
N THR A 447 -39.21 -7.21 38.14
CA THR A 447 -39.29 -6.14 37.09
C THR A 447 -38.36 -4.96 37.43
N SER A 448 -37.50 -5.10 38.42
CA SER A 448 -36.50 -4.09 38.78
C SER A 448 -35.11 -4.55 38.32
N PHE A 449 -34.44 -3.68 37.57
CA PHE A 449 -33.16 -4.02 36.89
C PHE A 449 -32.11 -2.95 37.10
N THR A 450 -30.86 -3.35 37.16
CA THR A 450 -29.69 -2.47 37.08
C THR A 450 -29.11 -2.59 35.66
N PRO A 451 -28.93 -1.44 34.95
CA PRO A 451 -28.38 -1.48 33.60
C PRO A 451 -26.90 -1.88 33.56
N GLU A 452 -26.46 -2.48 32.48
CA GLU A 452 -25.05 -2.49 32.09
C GLU A 452 -24.67 -1.09 31.60
N GLU A 453 -23.60 -0.52 32.13
CA GLU A 453 -23.12 0.82 31.77
C GLU A 453 -22.00 0.79 30.74
N ASP A 454 -21.32 -0.35 30.61
CA ASP A 454 -20.26 -0.54 29.65
C ASP A 454 -20.81 -0.62 28.22
N VAL A 455 -19.98 -0.24 27.26
CA VAL A 455 -20.28 -0.29 25.84
C VAL A 455 -19.41 -1.32 25.15
N LEU A 456 -19.79 -1.72 23.94
CA LEU A 456 -19.00 -2.66 23.14
C LEU A 456 -17.71 -2.03 22.60
N ASP A 457 -16.70 -2.85 22.46
CA ASP A 457 -15.53 -2.55 21.64
C ASP A 457 -15.95 -2.17 20.21
N THR A 458 -15.33 -1.14 19.61
CA THR A 458 -15.66 -0.69 18.26
C THR A 458 -15.50 -1.79 17.21
N TRP A 459 -14.55 -2.73 17.42
CA TRP A 459 -14.40 -3.90 16.54
C TRP A 459 -15.63 -4.81 16.52
N MET A 460 -16.53 -4.71 17.49
CA MET A 460 -17.83 -5.40 17.46
C MET A 460 -18.75 -4.84 16.38
N ASP A 461 -18.65 -3.56 16.04
CA ASP A 461 -19.43 -2.94 14.95
C ASP A 461 -18.84 -3.31 13.59
N SER A 462 -17.52 -3.19 13.42
CA SER A 462 -16.85 -3.36 12.12
C SER A 462 -16.48 -4.81 11.77
N SER A 463 -16.47 -5.74 12.72
CA SER A 463 -16.18 -7.16 12.43
C SER A 463 -17.37 -7.99 11.92
N ILE A 464 -18.48 -7.33 11.56
CA ILE A 464 -19.62 -7.94 10.86
C ILE A 464 -19.95 -7.19 9.56
N THR A 465 -19.03 -6.43 9.01
CA THR A 465 -19.26 -5.64 7.80
C THR A 465 -19.77 -6.45 6.61
N PRO A 466 -19.33 -7.69 6.32
CA PRO A 466 -19.95 -8.50 5.26
C PRO A 466 -21.43 -8.75 5.48
N LEU A 467 -21.84 -8.98 6.72
CA LEU A 467 -23.25 -9.15 7.08
C LEU A 467 -24.02 -7.83 7.05
N THR A 468 -23.37 -6.71 7.39
CA THR A 468 -23.96 -5.37 7.31
C THR A 468 -24.22 -4.99 5.85
N ILE A 469 -23.27 -5.22 4.96
CA ILE A 469 -23.38 -4.96 3.51
C ILE A 469 -24.48 -5.84 2.89
N ALA A 470 -24.59 -7.08 3.34
CA ALA A 470 -25.62 -8.02 2.91
C ALA A 470 -27.01 -7.71 3.48
N ASP A 471 -27.16 -6.70 4.33
CA ASP A 471 -28.41 -6.34 5.02
C ASP A 471 -28.93 -7.44 5.97
N TRP A 472 -28.02 -8.27 6.53
CA TRP A 472 -28.38 -9.28 7.53
C TRP A 472 -29.07 -8.64 8.76
N PRO A 473 -30.12 -9.26 9.34
CA PRO A 473 -30.68 -10.58 9.03
C PRO A 473 -31.92 -10.51 8.10
N ASN A 474 -32.11 -9.43 7.34
CA ASN A 474 -33.25 -9.26 6.48
C ASN A 474 -33.30 -10.31 5.35
N PRO A 475 -34.50 -10.76 4.89
CA PRO A 475 -34.57 -11.77 3.85
C PRO A 475 -33.79 -11.41 2.59
N GLY A 476 -33.03 -12.35 2.04
CA GLY A 476 -32.21 -12.17 0.83
C GLY A 476 -30.74 -11.83 1.08
N TRP A 477 -30.32 -11.68 2.32
CA TRP A 477 -28.91 -11.38 2.64
C TRP A 477 -27.95 -12.45 2.09
N GLU A 478 -28.37 -13.70 2.00
CA GLU A 478 -27.55 -14.81 1.49
C GLU A 478 -27.17 -14.64 0.00
N THR A 479 -27.84 -13.76 -0.74
CA THR A 479 -27.51 -13.52 -2.17
C THR A 479 -26.29 -12.65 -2.36
N VAL A 480 -25.88 -11.90 -1.33
CA VAL A 480 -24.72 -11.00 -1.34
C VAL A 480 -23.67 -11.36 -0.26
N TYR A 481 -23.85 -12.51 0.40
CA TYR A 481 -22.91 -13.07 1.36
C TYR A 481 -22.50 -14.50 0.91
N PRO A 482 -21.21 -14.87 1.00
CA PRO A 482 -20.05 -14.07 1.48
C PRO A 482 -19.68 -12.92 0.52
N ALA A 483 -18.96 -11.92 1.02
CA ALA A 483 -18.36 -10.90 0.16
C ALA A 483 -17.30 -11.54 -0.76
N THR A 484 -17.13 -11.01 -1.98
CA THR A 484 -16.12 -11.54 -2.91
C THR A 484 -14.73 -11.13 -2.48
N LEU A 485 -14.54 -9.84 -2.14
CA LEU A 485 -13.24 -9.26 -1.88
C LEU A 485 -13.19 -8.50 -0.54
N ARG A 486 -12.14 -8.73 0.24
CA ARG A 486 -11.75 -7.96 1.42
C ARG A 486 -10.38 -7.29 1.19
N PRO A 487 -10.32 -6.02 0.77
CA PRO A 487 -9.07 -5.27 0.71
C PRO A 487 -8.79 -4.60 2.06
N GLN A 488 -7.54 -4.69 2.54
CA GLN A 488 -7.14 -4.06 3.80
C GLN A 488 -5.62 -3.92 3.96
N GLY A 489 -5.20 -3.07 4.91
CA GLY A 489 -3.79 -2.98 5.32
C GLY A 489 -3.35 -4.22 6.12
N HIS A 490 -2.05 -4.52 6.05
CA HIS A 490 -1.48 -5.65 6.79
C HIS A 490 -1.50 -5.44 8.33
N ASP A 491 -1.60 -4.20 8.79
CA ASP A 491 -1.62 -3.82 10.20
C ASP A 491 -2.91 -4.22 10.92
N ILE A 492 -4.02 -4.41 10.19
CA ILE A 492 -5.32 -4.81 10.74
C ILE A 492 -5.69 -6.28 10.46
N ILE A 493 -4.74 -7.12 10.03
CA ILE A 493 -4.98 -8.57 9.86
C ILE A 493 -5.34 -9.23 11.20
N ARG A 494 -4.62 -8.89 12.27
CA ARG A 494 -4.82 -9.46 13.61
C ARG A 494 -6.04 -8.91 14.35
N THR A 495 -6.66 -7.85 13.83
CA THR A 495 -7.88 -7.25 14.38
C THR A 495 -9.04 -7.45 13.42
N TRP A 496 -9.19 -6.61 12.40
CA TRP A 496 -10.37 -6.60 11.55
C TRP A 496 -10.58 -7.91 10.79
N ALA A 497 -9.56 -8.46 10.11
CA ALA A 497 -9.71 -9.74 9.41
C ALA A 497 -10.01 -10.88 10.38
N PHE A 498 -9.21 -10.99 11.44
CA PHE A 498 -9.34 -12.05 12.43
C PHE A 498 -10.72 -12.04 13.12
N TYR A 499 -11.14 -10.89 13.63
CA TYR A 499 -12.45 -10.79 14.30
C TYR A 499 -13.63 -10.94 13.33
N THR A 500 -13.47 -10.55 12.06
CA THR A 500 -14.54 -10.76 11.06
C THR A 500 -14.69 -12.23 10.74
N ILE A 501 -13.61 -12.98 10.53
CA ILE A 501 -13.67 -14.43 10.28
C ILE A 501 -14.31 -15.12 11.49
N LEU A 502 -13.84 -14.84 12.71
CA LEU A 502 -14.40 -15.39 13.93
C LEU A 502 -15.92 -15.17 14.02
N ARG A 503 -16.37 -13.92 13.95
CA ARG A 503 -17.77 -13.57 14.23
C ARG A 503 -18.71 -13.98 13.13
N CYS A 504 -18.35 -13.74 11.87
CA CYS A 504 -19.22 -14.13 10.76
C CYS A 504 -19.35 -15.65 10.69
N TYR A 505 -18.24 -16.41 10.83
CA TYR A 505 -18.30 -17.86 10.86
C TYR A 505 -19.12 -18.37 12.06
N ALA A 506 -18.93 -17.83 13.25
CA ALA A 506 -19.73 -18.20 14.43
C ALA A 506 -21.24 -17.91 14.26
N LEU A 507 -21.61 -16.87 13.52
CA LEU A 507 -23.01 -16.50 13.28
C LEU A 507 -23.65 -17.33 12.18
N THR A 508 -22.96 -17.56 11.06
CA THR A 508 -23.50 -18.16 9.83
C THR A 508 -23.07 -19.59 9.55
N GLY A 509 -21.90 -20.00 10.03
CA GLY A 509 -21.22 -21.26 9.66
C GLY A 509 -20.45 -21.19 8.35
N GLU A 510 -20.33 -20.00 7.73
CA GLU A 510 -19.65 -19.81 6.46
C GLU A 510 -18.56 -18.73 6.56
N LYS A 511 -17.55 -18.81 5.69
CA LYS A 511 -16.51 -17.79 5.59
C LYS A 511 -17.11 -16.43 5.20
N PRO A 512 -16.55 -15.31 5.68
CA PRO A 512 -17.11 -13.99 5.40
C PRO A 512 -16.78 -13.43 4.00
N PHE A 513 -15.71 -13.89 3.37
CA PHE A 513 -15.24 -13.42 2.05
C PHE A 513 -14.40 -14.50 1.36
N ASP A 514 -14.27 -14.35 0.03
CA ASP A 514 -13.52 -15.31 -0.79
C ASP A 514 -12.05 -14.94 -0.93
N GLU A 515 -11.76 -13.65 -1.07
CA GLU A 515 -10.42 -13.14 -1.37
C GLU A 515 -10.03 -11.98 -0.46
N LEU A 516 -8.73 -11.88 -0.13
CA LEU A 516 -8.14 -10.75 0.58
C LEU A 516 -7.00 -10.16 -0.25
N VAL A 517 -7.05 -8.84 -0.48
CA VAL A 517 -5.93 -8.09 -1.05
C VAL A 517 -5.33 -7.20 0.04
N ILE A 518 -4.08 -7.46 0.37
CA ILE A 518 -3.39 -6.81 1.48
C ILE A 518 -2.45 -5.74 0.93
N ASN A 519 -2.64 -4.50 1.33
CA ASN A 519 -1.70 -3.42 1.03
C ASN A 519 -0.67 -3.21 2.15
N GLY A 520 0.48 -2.66 1.79
CA GLY A 520 1.50 -2.21 2.72
C GLY A 520 1.20 -0.83 3.32
N MET A 521 2.16 -0.33 4.11
CA MET A 521 2.12 1.01 4.69
C MET A 521 2.70 2.04 3.72
N VAL A 522 2.22 3.28 3.80
CA VAL A 522 2.81 4.41 3.06
C VAL A 522 3.73 5.20 3.98
N PHE A 523 4.99 5.39 3.53
CA PHE A 523 6.01 6.16 4.22
C PHE A 523 6.20 7.54 3.55
N GLY A 524 6.74 8.51 4.28
CA GLY A 524 7.18 9.79 3.72
C GLY A 524 8.41 9.62 2.80
N GLU A 525 8.77 10.71 2.08
CA GLU A 525 10.00 10.73 1.26
C GLU A 525 11.28 10.41 2.05
N ASP A 526 11.25 10.66 3.35
CA ASP A 526 12.32 10.37 4.29
C ASP A 526 12.43 8.88 4.69
N GLY A 527 11.56 8.03 4.15
CA GLY A 527 11.48 6.60 4.46
C GLY A 527 10.92 6.28 5.85
N HIS A 528 10.38 7.26 6.56
CA HIS A 528 9.74 7.08 7.86
C HIS A 528 8.22 7.09 7.77
N LYS A 529 7.56 6.41 8.70
CA LYS A 529 6.11 6.44 8.83
C LYS A 529 5.63 7.90 8.95
N MET A 530 4.66 8.28 8.13
CA MET A 530 4.10 9.63 8.18
C MET A 530 3.47 9.92 9.54
N SER A 531 3.88 11.01 10.16
CA SER A 531 3.32 11.49 11.42
C SER A 531 3.35 13.01 11.53
N LYS A 532 2.37 13.58 12.25
CA LYS A 532 2.33 15.03 12.50
C LYS A 532 3.54 15.52 13.28
N SER A 533 4.10 14.69 14.15
CA SER A 533 5.28 15.02 14.96
C SER A 533 6.57 15.11 14.16
N LEU A 534 6.68 14.37 13.06
CA LEU A 534 7.82 14.42 12.13
C LEU A 534 7.63 15.48 11.05
N GLY A 535 6.42 16.02 10.88
CA GLY A 535 6.13 17.02 9.84
C GLY A 535 6.20 16.48 8.40
N ASN A 536 6.22 15.15 8.22
CA ASN A 536 6.36 14.48 6.92
C ASN A 536 5.02 13.97 6.34
N VAL A 537 3.88 14.45 6.88
CA VAL A 537 2.55 14.07 6.40
C VAL A 537 2.22 14.77 5.09
N ILE A 538 1.97 14.00 4.05
CA ILE A 538 1.49 14.47 2.76
C ILE A 538 -0.04 14.38 2.74
N GLN A 539 -0.70 15.49 2.41
CA GLN A 539 -2.17 15.51 2.24
C GLN A 539 -2.51 15.19 0.79
N PRO A 540 -3.43 14.24 0.54
CA PRO A 540 -3.85 13.88 -0.83
C PRO A 540 -4.32 15.08 -1.66
N GLU A 541 -5.05 16.03 -1.04
CA GLU A 541 -5.55 17.22 -1.71
C GLU A 541 -4.42 18.06 -2.32
N ALA A 542 -3.28 18.19 -1.66
CA ALA A 542 -2.14 18.94 -2.20
C ALA A 542 -1.62 18.35 -3.51
N VAL A 543 -1.72 17.02 -3.66
CA VAL A 543 -1.35 16.33 -4.90
C VAL A 543 -2.41 16.52 -5.97
N ILE A 544 -3.69 16.37 -5.60
CA ILE A 544 -4.84 16.49 -6.52
C ILE A 544 -4.93 17.91 -7.08
N ASP A 545 -4.80 18.92 -6.21
CA ASP A 545 -4.89 20.32 -6.63
C ASP A 545 -3.77 20.74 -7.59
N GLU A 546 -2.57 20.11 -7.53
CA GLU A 546 -1.43 20.44 -8.39
C GLU A 546 -1.33 19.55 -9.65
N TYR A 547 -1.68 18.25 -9.54
CA TYR A 547 -1.44 17.26 -10.60
C TYR A 547 -2.67 16.47 -11.05
N GLY A 548 -3.82 16.62 -10.37
CA GLY A 548 -5.03 15.84 -10.61
C GLY A 548 -5.05 14.50 -9.88
N ALA A 549 -6.24 13.92 -9.78
CA ALA A 549 -6.45 12.63 -9.11
C ALA A 549 -5.80 11.47 -9.88
N ASP A 550 -5.85 11.47 -11.21
CA ASP A 550 -5.30 10.39 -12.02
C ASP A 550 -3.78 10.24 -11.89
N ALA A 551 -3.04 11.34 -11.66
CA ALA A 551 -1.60 11.27 -11.37
C ALA A 551 -1.32 10.56 -10.03
N LEU A 552 -2.17 10.80 -9.01
CA LEU A 552 -2.07 10.14 -7.72
C LEU A 552 -2.50 8.66 -7.80
N ARG A 553 -3.47 8.34 -8.64
CA ARG A 553 -3.92 6.97 -8.90
C ARG A 553 -2.85 6.14 -9.64
N LEU A 554 -2.15 6.72 -10.61
CA LEU A 554 -1.00 6.09 -11.28
C LEU A 554 0.13 5.77 -10.29
N TRP A 555 0.47 6.72 -9.40
CA TRP A 555 1.43 6.45 -8.33
C TRP A 555 1.00 5.27 -7.45
N SER A 556 -0.28 5.21 -7.08
CA SER A 556 -0.81 4.11 -6.26
C SER A 556 -0.76 2.77 -7.01
N ALA A 557 -1.11 2.76 -8.31
CA ALA A 557 -1.09 1.57 -9.14
C ALA A 557 0.32 1.01 -9.35
N ASN A 558 1.35 1.87 -9.37
CA ASN A 558 2.76 1.46 -9.48
C ASN A 558 3.32 0.90 -8.17
N SER A 559 2.48 0.28 -7.34
CA SER A 559 2.87 -0.38 -6.11
C SER A 559 2.42 -1.83 -6.08
N VAL A 560 3.15 -2.67 -5.34
CA VAL A 560 2.89 -4.11 -5.26
C VAL A 560 2.12 -4.41 -3.99
N PRO A 561 0.99 -5.16 -4.03
CA PRO A 561 0.29 -5.59 -2.84
C PRO A 561 1.20 -6.23 -1.80
N GLY A 562 1.02 -5.90 -0.53
CA GLY A 562 1.81 -6.39 0.59
C GLY A 562 3.12 -5.66 0.86
N ALA A 563 3.62 -4.86 -0.08
CA ALA A 563 4.85 -4.10 0.09
C ALA A 563 4.58 -2.69 0.64
N ASP A 564 5.47 -2.22 1.51
CA ASP A 564 5.46 -0.84 1.98
C ASP A 564 5.93 0.11 0.88
N VAL A 565 5.32 1.28 0.76
CA VAL A 565 5.51 2.20 -0.36
C VAL A 565 5.99 3.57 0.13
N PRO A 566 7.17 4.05 -0.27
CA PRO A 566 7.56 5.44 -0.05
C PRO A 566 6.79 6.36 -0.99
N PHE A 567 6.29 7.48 -0.49
CA PHE A 567 5.73 8.53 -1.34
C PHE A 567 6.88 9.37 -1.95
N GLY A 568 6.79 9.66 -3.25
CA GLY A 568 7.76 10.50 -3.95
C GLY A 568 7.09 11.51 -4.88
N TRP A 569 7.36 12.80 -4.70
CA TRP A 569 6.88 13.85 -5.61
C TRP A 569 7.41 13.67 -7.05
N LYS A 570 8.57 13.04 -7.20
CA LYS A 570 9.15 12.75 -8.51
C LYS A 570 8.26 11.78 -9.30
N ASP A 571 7.67 10.80 -8.62
CA ASP A 571 6.83 9.78 -9.24
C ASP A 571 5.49 10.36 -9.67
N ILE A 572 4.90 11.25 -8.85
CA ILE A 572 3.70 12.02 -9.21
C ILE A 572 3.96 12.88 -10.47
N LYS A 573 5.10 13.59 -10.51
CA LYS A 573 5.48 14.40 -11.69
C LYS A 573 5.69 13.55 -12.94
N HIS A 574 6.21 12.34 -12.77
CA HIS A 574 6.37 11.38 -13.87
C HIS A 574 5.02 10.93 -14.40
N ALA A 575 4.10 10.53 -13.52
CA ALA A 575 2.74 10.16 -13.87
C ALA A 575 2.01 11.30 -14.62
N TYR A 576 2.09 12.53 -14.13
CA TYR A 576 1.50 13.69 -14.78
C TYR A 576 2.10 13.97 -16.18
N LYS A 577 3.42 13.80 -16.34
CA LYS A 577 4.09 13.93 -17.66
C LYS A 577 3.61 12.88 -18.65
N PHE A 578 3.35 11.64 -18.16
CA PHE A 578 2.79 10.57 -18.97
C PHE A 578 1.41 10.97 -19.54
N LEU A 579 0.50 11.42 -18.68
CA LEU A 579 -0.83 11.87 -19.11
C LEU A 579 -0.74 13.03 -20.12
N ARG A 580 0.14 14.00 -19.90
CA ARG A 580 0.37 15.12 -20.84
C ARG A 580 0.92 14.65 -22.19
N LYS A 581 1.82 13.68 -22.20
CA LYS A 581 2.36 13.13 -23.45
C LYS A 581 1.26 12.44 -24.23
N PHE A 582 0.46 11.61 -23.59
CA PHE A 582 -0.66 10.92 -24.21
C PHE A 582 -1.75 11.90 -24.70
N TRP A 583 -2.05 12.94 -23.92
CA TRP A 583 -2.94 14.02 -24.38
C TRP A 583 -2.47 14.69 -25.68
N ASN A 584 -1.18 14.99 -25.79
CA ASN A 584 -0.63 15.57 -27.00
C ASN A 584 -0.69 14.62 -28.20
N ALA A 585 -0.45 13.34 -27.98
CA ALA A 585 -0.62 12.29 -28.99
C ALA A 585 -2.09 12.20 -29.45
N PHE A 586 -3.03 12.15 -28.49
CA PHE A 586 -4.46 12.17 -28.78
C PHE A 586 -4.85 13.40 -29.63
N ARG A 587 -4.44 14.60 -29.24
CA ARG A 587 -4.73 15.83 -29.98
C ARG A 587 -4.23 15.75 -31.43
N PHE A 588 -3.01 15.28 -31.62
CA PHE A 588 -2.44 15.07 -32.93
C PHE A 588 -3.30 14.09 -33.76
N ILE A 589 -3.64 12.96 -33.21
CA ILE A 589 -4.44 11.92 -33.88
C ILE A 589 -5.83 12.47 -34.23
N ASN A 590 -6.50 13.13 -33.28
CA ASN A 590 -7.85 13.65 -33.48
C ASN A 590 -7.94 14.72 -34.58
N MET A 591 -6.83 15.44 -34.88
CA MET A 591 -6.78 16.36 -36.04
C MET A 591 -6.85 15.64 -37.41
N HIS A 592 -6.50 14.35 -37.45
CA HIS A 592 -6.47 13.53 -38.66
C HIS A 592 -7.61 12.52 -38.75
N LEU A 593 -8.34 12.28 -37.64
CA LEU A 593 -9.56 11.45 -37.67
C LEU A 593 -10.73 12.26 -38.26
N ASP A 594 -11.46 11.65 -39.16
CA ASP A 594 -12.66 12.18 -39.76
C ASP A 594 -13.78 11.11 -39.81
N GLU A 595 -14.93 11.43 -40.37
CA GLU A 595 -16.08 10.54 -40.46
C GLU A 595 -15.85 9.33 -41.39
N ASN A 596 -14.72 9.28 -42.13
CA ASN A 596 -14.42 8.25 -43.11
C ASN A 596 -13.40 7.21 -42.60
N VAL A 597 -13.19 7.09 -41.31
CA VAL A 597 -12.34 6.02 -40.75
C VAL A 597 -13.01 4.67 -41.05
N PRO A 598 -12.32 3.70 -41.72
CA PRO A 598 -12.90 2.39 -41.97
C PRO A 598 -13.18 1.62 -40.69
N GLU A 599 -14.11 0.66 -40.77
CA GLU A 599 -14.47 -0.22 -39.62
C GLU A 599 -13.50 -1.40 -39.47
N GLU A 600 -12.72 -1.72 -40.52
CA GLU A 600 -11.77 -2.85 -40.56
C GLU A 600 -10.47 -2.44 -41.21
N LEU A 601 -9.36 -3.08 -40.82
CA LEU A 601 -8.09 -2.96 -41.52
C LEU A 601 -8.18 -3.65 -42.90
N SER A 602 -7.94 -2.92 -43.96
CA SER A 602 -8.05 -3.44 -45.32
C SER A 602 -6.71 -3.77 -46.00
N GLY A 603 -5.64 -3.14 -45.55
CA GLY A 603 -4.30 -3.28 -46.13
C GLY A 603 -3.40 -4.24 -45.38
N ASP A 604 -2.21 -4.46 -45.93
CA ASP A 604 -1.18 -5.38 -45.45
C ASP A 604 0.06 -4.67 -44.90
N ASN A 605 -0.06 -3.38 -44.53
CA ASN A 605 1.07 -2.63 -44.00
C ASN A 605 1.61 -3.24 -42.70
N ILE A 606 2.90 -3.55 -42.70
CA ILE A 606 3.57 -4.25 -41.57
C ILE A 606 3.60 -3.39 -40.33
N ILE A 607 3.78 -2.07 -40.45
CA ILE A 607 3.86 -1.16 -39.29
C ILE A 607 2.51 -1.08 -38.56
N ASP A 608 1.39 -1.09 -39.31
CA ASP A 608 0.04 -1.15 -38.70
C ASP A 608 -0.19 -2.48 -38.00
N LYS A 609 0.16 -3.60 -38.67
CA LYS A 609 0.04 -4.93 -38.04
C LYS A 609 0.94 -5.11 -36.84
N TRP A 610 2.14 -4.54 -36.88
CA TRP A 610 3.10 -4.55 -35.76
C TRP A 610 2.50 -3.92 -34.49
N ILE A 611 1.96 -2.70 -34.59
CA ILE A 611 1.39 -2.04 -33.41
C ILE A 611 0.10 -2.72 -32.95
N LEU A 612 -0.72 -3.29 -33.82
CA LEU A 612 -1.92 -4.04 -33.48
C LEU A 612 -1.57 -5.37 -32.77
N SER A 613 -0.51 -6.05 -33.18
CA SER A 613 0.00 -7.23 -32.50
C SER A 613 0.46 -6.89 -31.08
N LYS A 614 1.29 -5.85 -30.93
CA LYS A 614 1.73 -5.34 -29.62
C LYS A 614 0.57 -4.90 -28.74
N LEU A 615 -0.45 -4.26 -29.29
CA LEU A 615 -1.66 -3.85 -28.59
C LEU A 615 -2.43 -5.05 -28.00
N ASN A 616 -2.54 -6.13 -28.77
CA ASN A 616 -3.23 -7.33 -28.30
C ASN A 616 -2.40 -8.09 -27.24
N ARG A 617 -1.06 -8.08 -27.33
CA ARG A 617 -0.19 -8.53 -26.25
C ARG A 617 -0.38 -7.69 -25.00
N LEU A 618 -0.43 -6.37 -25.13
CA LEU A 618 -0.70 -5.46 -24.01
C LEU A 618 -2.03 -5.80 -23.35
N ASN A 619 -3.11 -5.96 -24.15
CA ASN A 619 -4.42 -6.34 -23.62
C ASN A 619 -4.35 -7.62 -22.79
N LYS A 620 -3.68 -8.66 -23.31
CA LYS A 620 -3.49 -9.91 -22.58
C LYS A 620 -2.72 -9.71 -21.28
N VAL A 621 -1.59 -9.00 -21.31
CA VAL A 621 -0.74 -8.76 -20.13
C VAL A 621 -1.48 -7.96 -19.06
N VAL A 622 -2.24 -6.93 -19.46
CA VAL A 622 -2.99 -6.08 -18.52
C VAL A 622 -4.17 -6.86 -17.91
N THR A 623 -4.88 -7.65 -18.72
CA THR A 623 -5.98 -8.50 -18.26
C THR A 623 -5.48 -9.52 -17.22
N ASP A 624 -4.44 -10.27 -17.55
CA ASP A 624 -3.82 -11.25 -16.65
C ASP A 624 -3.34 -10.57 -15.35
N ALA A 625 -2.72 -9.39 -15.47
CA ALA A 625 -2.22 -8.64 -14.31
C ALA A 625 -3.34 -8.15 -13.37
N PHE A 626 -4.49 -7.73 -13.91
CA PHE A 626 -5.65 -7.34 -13.09
C PHE A 626 -6.30 -8.54 -12.40
N GLU A 627 -6.40 -9.70 -13.05
CA GLU A 627 -6.90 -10.93 -12.42
C GLU A 627 -5.96 -11.44 -11.31
N GLU A 628 -4.65 -11.13 -11.41
CA GLU A 628 -3.65 -11.43 -10.39
C GLU A 628 -3.52 -10.34 -9.31
N TYR A 629 -4.25 -9.22 -9.44
CA TYR A 629 -4.11 -8.00 -8.61
C TYR A 629 -2.70 -7.39 -8.65
N ASN A 630 -1.98 -7.58 -9.76
CA ASN A 630 -0.63 -7.03 -9.99
C ASN A 630 -0.72 -5.70 -10.76
N PHE A 631 -1.17 -4.65 -10.07
CA PHE A 631 -1.43 -3.35 -10.68
C PHE A 631 -0.17 -2.70 -11.24
N ALA A 632 0.99 -2.89 -10.58
CA ALA A 632 2.26 -2.36 -11.05
C ALA A 632 2.69 -2.95 -12.40
N LYS A 633 2.45 -4.25 -12.62
CA LYS A 633 2.71 -4.90 -13.91
C LYS A 633 1.81 -4.35 -15.02
N ALA A 634 0.53 -4.11 -14.71
CA ALA A 634 -0.42 -3.54 -15.65
C ALA A 634 -0.03 -2.09 -16.01
N GLU A 635 0.24 -1.26 -15.01
CA GLU A 635 0.65 0.15 -15.19
C GLU A 635 1.93 0.26 -16.01
N GLN A 636 2.96 -0.50 -15.67
CA GLN A 636 4.23 -0.49 -16.39
C GLN A 636 4.08 -0.93 -17.85
N ALA A 637 3.29 -1.99 -18.12
CA ALA A 637 3.04 -2.45 -19.47
C ALA A 637 2.32 -1.38 -20.32
N ILE A 638 1.31 -0.72 -19.74
CA ILE A 638 0.59 0.39 -20.38
C ILE A 638 1.55 1.55 -20.64
N TYR A 639 2.36 1.91 -19.64
CA TYR A 639 3.34 2.99 -19.78
C TYR A 639 4.32 2.74 -20.93
N ASP A 640 4.94 1.56 -20.97
CA ASP A 640 5.94 1.21 -21.98
C ASP A 640 5.33 1.23 -23.38
N PHE A 641 4.17 0.63 -23.57
CA PHE A 641 3.47 0.63 -24.85
C PHE A 641 3.09 2.05 -25.30
N VAL A 642 2.43 2.84 -24.43
CA VAL A 642 1.96 4.18 -24.77
C VAL A 642 3.12 5.13 -25.01
N TRP A 643 4.12 5.11 -24.11
CA TRP A 643 5.22 6.07 -24.21
C TRP A 643 6.14 5.77 -25.37
N HIS A 644 6.57 4.53 -25.53
CA HIS A 644 7.56 4.10 -26.52
C HIS A 644 6.90 3.62 -27.80
N ASP A 645 6.29 2.43 -27.78
CA ASP A 645 5.78 1.79 -28.99
C ASP A 645 4.79 2.69 -29.76
N PHE A 646 3.88 3.34 -29.05
CA PHE A 646 2.85 4.15 -29.69
C PHE A 646 3.29 5.59 -29.97
N CYS A 647 3.67 6.35 -28.92
CA CYS A 647 3.93 7.80 -29.08
C CYS A 647 5.27 8.11 -29.75
N ASP A 648 6.36 7.41 -29.37
CA ASP A 648 7.69 7.71 -29.90
C ASP A 648 7.95 7.03 -31.24
N GLU A 649 7.36 5.86 -31.50
CA GLU A 649 7.64 5.04 -32.65
C GLU A 649 6.49 5.05 -33.66
N TYR A 650 5.35 4.42 -33.37
CA TYR A 650 4.28 4.23 -34.34
C TYR A 650 3.75 5.55 -34.95
N ILE A 651 3.39 6.52 -34.06
CA ILE A 651 2.87 7.81 -34.57
C ILE A 651 3.88 8.47 -35.49
N GLU A 652 5.16 8.45 -35.16
CA GLU A 652 6.21 9.04 -36.00
C GLU A 652 6.36 8.30 -37.32
N ALA A 653 6.27 6.98 -37.33
CA ALA A 653 6.39 6.15 -38.53
C ALA A 653 5.24 6.38 -39.53
N VAL A 654 4.01 6.72 -39.03
CA VAL A 654 2.85 6.88 -39.91
C VAL A 654 2.52 8.34 -40.28
N LYS A 655 3.21 9.33 -39.71
CA LYS A 655 2.95 10.74 -40.00
C LYS A 655 2.92 11.08 -41.47
N TYR A 656 3.83 10.54 -42.31
CA TYR A 656 3.88 10.83 -43.70
C TYR A 656 2.58 10.41 -44.42
N ARG A 657 1.99 9.28 -44.04
CA ARG A 657 0.72 8.77 -44.60
C ARG A 657 -0.45 9.70 -44.30
N LEU A 658 -0.45 10.34 -43.10
CA LEU A 658 -1.51 11.26 -42.70
C LEU A 658 -1.42 12.62 -43.42
N TYR A 659 -0.21 13.08 -43.74
CA TYR A 659 -0.01 14.39 -44.41
C TYR A 659 -0.05 14.31 -45.92
N GLU A 660 0.29 13.17 -46.53
CA GLU A 660 0.39 13.01 -48.00
C GLU A 660 -0.88 12.43 -48.62
N ASP A 661 -1.84 11.95 -47.81
CA ASP A 661 -3.13 11.40 -48.22
C ASP A 661 -2.99 10.34 -49.33
N ILE A 662 -2.26 9.27 -49.03
CA ILE A 662 -1.97 8.14 -49.91
C ILE A 662 -2.96 6.98 -49.69
N ASP A 663 -2.94 5.94 -50.49
CA ASP A 663 -3.88 4.81 -50.45
C ASP A 663 -3.94 4.15 -49.06
N SER A 664 -2.80 4.11 -48.30
CA SER A 664 -2.73 3.51 -46.97
C SER A 664 -3.15 4.46 -45.81
N THR A 665 -3.59 5.69 -46.09
CA THR A 665 -4.02 6.67 -45.09
C THR A 665 -5.22 6.18 -44.30
N ALA A 666 -6.17 5.51 -44.93
CA ALA A 666 -7.36 4.98 -44.30
C ALA A 666 -7.01 3.92 -43.21
N ASP A 667 -6.09 3.01 -43.55
CA ASP A 667 -5.62 1.98 -42.61
C ASP A 667 -4.84 2.59 -41.42
N ALA A 668 -4.02 3.60 -41.65
CA ALA A 668 -3.32 4.32 -40.59
C ALA A 668 -4.31 5.02 -39.63
N LYS A 669 -5.38 5.64 -40.15
CA LYS A 669 -6.45 6.24 -39.33
C LYS A 669 -7.19 5.19 -38.52
N TYR A 670 -7.55 4.05 -39.10
CA TYR A 670 -8.17 2.92 -38.41
C TYR A 670 -7.28 2.44 -37.25
N THR A 671 -6.01 2.18 -37.52
CA THR A 671 -5.06 1.67 -36.54
C THR A 671 -4.86 2.67 -35.40
N LEU A 672 -4.68 3.97 -35.70
CA LEU A 672 -4.56 5.01 -34.67
C LEU A 672 -5.79 5.09 -33.78
N LYS A 673 -7.00 5.00 -34.38
CA LYS A 673 -8.25 5.00 -33.61
C LYS A 673 -8.37 3.76 -32.74
N THR A 674 -8.10 2.58 -33.29
CA THR A 674 -8.16 1.31 -32.57
C THR A 674 -7.19 1.31 -31.38
N VAL A 675 -5.94 1.73 -31.61
CA VAL A 675 -4.91 1.79 -30.55
C VAL A 675 -5.34 2.73 -29.42
N ILE A 676 -5.83 3.93 -29.76
CA ILE A 676 -6.19 4.90 -28.73
C ILE A 676 -7.41 4.44 -27.92
N GLU A 677 -8.46 3.94 -28.57
CA GLU A 677 -9.69 3.47 -27.91
C GLU A 677 -9.42 2.28 -27.00
N THR A 678 -8.66 1.30 -27.48
CA THR A 678 -8.28 0.11 -26.68
C THR A 678 -7.40 0.50 -25.50
N THR A 679 -6.41 1.36 -25.71
CA THR A 679 -5.51 1.81 -24.64
C THR A 679 -6.26 2.60 -23.57
N LEU A 680 -7.19 3.48 -23.95
CA LEU A 680 -8.03 4.22 -22.98
C LEU A 680 -8.89 3.27 -22.15
N ALA A 681 -9.44 2.22 -22.77
CA ALA A 681 -10.19 1.21 -22.04
C ALA A 681 -9.31 0.42 -21.05
N LEU A 682 -8.11 0.00 -21.44
CA LEU A 682 -7.15 -0.65 -20.54
C LEU A 682 -6.69 0.26 -19.40
N MET A 683 -6.60 1.56 -19.64
CA MET A 683 -6.23 2.57 -18.64
C MET A 683 -7.38 2.96 -17.71
N ALA A 684 -8.63 2.85 -18.14
CA ALA A 684 -9.79 3.38 -17.42
C ALA A 684 -9.92 2.94 -15.96
N PRO A 685 -9.54 1.72 -15.54
CA PRO A 685 -9.52 1.36 -14.12
C PRO A 685 -8.52 2.18 -13.31
N ILE A 686 -7.37 2.54 -13.88
CA ILE A 686 -6.31 3.29 -13.20
C ILE A 686 -6.53 4.81 -13.33
N THR A 687 -6.78 5.31 -14.54
CA THR A 687 -6.93 6.74 -14.87
C THR A 687 -8.32 7.05 -15.42
N PRO A 688 -9.37 6.92 -14.60
CA PRO A 688 -10.75 7.02 -15.07
C PRO A 688 -11.10 8.38 -15.65
N PHE A 689 -10.59 9.46 -15.09
CA PHE A 689 -10.89 10.81 -15.55
C PHE A 689 -10.25 11.10 -16.91
N PHE A 690 -8.96 10.81 -17.06
CA PHE A 690 -8.26 10.98 -18.33
C PHE A 690 -8.91 10.13 -19.44
N SER A 691 -9.16 8.86 -19.14
CA SER A 691 -9.73 7.92 -20.12
C SER A 691 -11.12 8.32 -20.55
N ASP A 692 -11.99 8.73 -19.61
CA ASP A 692 -13.34 9.20 -19.93
C ASP A 692 -13.32 10.53 -20.69
N ASN A 693 -12.53 11.51 -20.25
CA ASN A 693 -12.41 12.79 -20.93
C ASN A 693 -12.00 12.63 -22.41
N VAL A 694 -10.98 11.81 -22.69
CA VAL A 694 -10.54 11.55 -24.06
C VAL A 694 -11.60 10.76 -24.84
N SER A 695 -12.25 9.78 -24.24
CA SER A 695 -13.30 8.98 -24.88
C SER A 695 -14.50 9.84 -25.31
N GLN A 696 -14.89 10.85 -24.54
CA GLN A 696 -15.95 11.78 -24.91
C GLN A 696 -15.60 12.62 -26.15
N TYR A 697 -14.35 13.04 -26.32
CA TYR A 697 -13.89 13.70 -27.56
C TYR A 697 -13.91 12.75 -28.77
N LEU A 698 -13.78 11.43 -28.55
CA LEU A 698 -13.94 10.40 -29.58
C LEU A 698 -15.42 10.04 -29.82
N GLY A 699 -16.36 10.69 -29.14
CA GLY A 699 -17.82 10.52 -29.34
C GLY A 699 -18.45 9.39 -28.57
N LYS A 700 -17.74 8.81 -27.56
CA LYS A 700 -18.27 7.76 -26.68
C LYS A 700 -18.94 8.37 -25.43
N GLU A 701 -19.99 7.73 -24.94
CA GLU A 701 -20.59 8.08 -23.65
C GLU A 701 -19.77 7.47 -22.50
N SER A 702 -19.67 8.19 -21.37
CA SER A 702 -18.97 7.70 -20.16
C SER A 702 -19.38 6.29 -19.76
N LYS A 703 -20.68 5.99 -19.84
CA LYS A 703 -21.21 4.68 -19.44
C LYS A 703 -20.72 3.54 -20.33
N GLU A 704 -20.49 3.80 -21.62
CA GLU A 704 -19.94 2.79 -22.55
C GLU A 704 -18.52 2.38 -22.19
N LEU A 705 -17.72 3.32 -21.68
CA LEU A 705 -16.37 3.01 -21.22
C LEU A 705 -16.37 2.23 -19.90
N HIS A 706 -17.17 2.67 -18.92
CA HIS A 706 -17.09 2.16 -17.55
C HIS A 706 -17.91 0.90 -17.29
N ILE A 707 -18.88 0.55 -18.14
CA ILE A 707 -19.78 -0.60 -17.97
C ILE A 707 -19.75 -1.49 -19.20
N GLY A 708 -19.14 -2.68 -19.09
CA GLY A 708 -19.01 -3.62 -20.20
C GLY A 708 -18.01 -3.18 -21.29
N GLY A 709 -17.19 -2.17 -21.00
CA GLY A 709 -16.26 -1.59 -21.96
C GLY A 709 -14.84 -2.23 -21.97
N TRP A 710 -14.64 -3.40 -21.35
CA TRP A 710 -13.34 -4.07 -21.42
C TRP A 710 -13.07 -4.55 -22.84
N PRO A 711 -11.88 -4.24 -23.41
CA PRO A 711 -11.61 -4.54 -24.82
C PRO A 711 -11.46 -6.04 -25.04
N GLU A 712 -12.04 -6.51 -26.14
CA GLU A 712 -11.91 -7.89 -26.58
C GLU A 712 -10.46 -8.19 -26.98
N LEU A 713 -10.00 -9.40 -26.65
CA LEU A 713 -8.68 -9.88 -27.05
C LEU A 713 -8.78 -10.58 -28.41
N HIS A 714 -8.08 -10.06 -29.40
CA HIS A 714 -7.97 -10.61 -30.73
C HIS A 714 -6.65 -11.35 -30.91
N GLU A 715 -6.58 -12.60 -30.46
CA GLU A 715 -5.35 -13.41 -30.52
C GLU A 715 -4.84 -13.60 -31.97
N GLU A 716 -5.72 -13.51 -32.96
CA GLU A 716 -5.39 -13.59 -34.38
C GLU A 716 -4.51 -12.44 -34.90
N TYR A 717 -4.44 -11.33 -34.18
CA TYR A 717 -3.51 -10.23 -34.50
C TYR A 717 -2.12 -10.41 -33.88
N ILE A 718 -1.94 -11.35 -32.96
CA ILE A 718 -0.63 -11.60 -32.32
C ILE A 718 0.23 -12.42 -33.29
N ASP A 719 1.29 -11.80 -33.84
CA ASP A 719 2.16 -12.41 -34.84
C ASP A 719 3.63 -12.05 -34.55
N ASP A 720 4.41 -13.04 -34.12
CA ASP A 720 5.83 -12.87 -33.78
C ASP A 720 6.69 -12.44 -34.97
N ASP A 721 6.39 -12.92 -36.20
CA ASP A 721 7.14 -12.56 -37.39
C ASP A 721 6.85 -11.11 -37.81
N VAL A 722 5.60 -10.68 -37.72
CA VAL A 722 5.19 -9.28 -37.97
C VAL A 722 5.84 -8.35 -36.93
N GLU A 723 5.86 -8.73 -35.66
CA GLU A 723 6.52 -7.94 -34.60
C GLU A 723 8.03 -7.82 -34.84
N LEU A 724 8.68 -8.89 -35.27
CA LEU A 724 10.10 -8.89 -35.56
C LEU A 724 10.42 -7.97 -36.77
N ILE A 725 9.68 -8.11 -37.85
CA ILE A 725 9.87 -7.29 -39.07
C ILE A 725 9.57 -5.81 -38.77
N GLY A 726 8.47 -5.53 -38.08
CA GLY A 726 8.10 -4.17 -37.70
C GLY A 726 9.14 -3.52 -36.81
N SER A 727 9.67 -4.27 -35.82
CA SER A 727 10.72 -3.77 -34.93
C SER A 727 12.00 -3.42 -35.69
N TYR A 728 12.44 -4.22 -36.69
CA TYR A 728 13.57 -3.85 -37.51
C TYR A 728 13.35 -2.53 -38.28
N ALA A 729 12.15 -2.33 -38.82
CA ALA A 729 11.83 -1.10 -39.53
C ALA A 729 11.85 0.12 -38.60
N ILE A 730 11.29 -0.03 -37.38
CA ILE A 730 11.29 1.02 -36.35
C ILE A 730 12.73 1.35 -35.91
N ASP A 731 13.56 0.34 -35.66
CA ASP A 731 14.96 0.54 -35.26
C ASP A 731 15.75 1.32 -36.33
N ILE A 732 15.52 0.98 -37.60
CA ILE A 732 16.15 1.72 -38.73
C ILE A 732 15.64 3.17 -38.80
N ILE A 733 14.32 3.36 -38.62
CA ILE A 733 13.71 4.69 -38.59
C ILE A 733 14.33 5.53 -37.47
N ASP A 734 14.47 4.98 -36.32
CA ASP A 734 14.99 5.67 -35.14
C ASP A 734 16.48 5.98 -35.26
N GLU A 735 17.29 5.04 -35.77
CA GLU A 735 18.72 5.29 -36.03
C GLU A 735 18.93 6.42 -37.02
N LEU A 736 18.16 6.47 -38.10
CA LEU A 736 18.23 7.54 -39.07
C LEU A 736 17.79 8.90 -38.50
N ARG A 737 16.76 8.92 -37.65
CA ARG A 737 16.31 10.14 -36.96
C ARG A 737 17.36 10.62 -35.94
N ARG A 738 17.98 9.68 -35.21
CA ARG A 738 19.06 9.95 -34.26
C ARG A 738 20.30 10.52 -34.99
N TYR A 739 20.65 9.94 -36.14
CA TYR A 739 21.71 10.47 -37.01
C TYR A 739 21.45 11.90 -37.42
N LYS A 740 20.27 12.21 -37.98
CA LYS A 740 19.90 13.59 -38.35
C LYS A 740 20.03 14.55 -37.16
N SER A 741 19.50 14.16 -36.01
CA SER A 741 19.51 14.99 -34.81
C SER A 741 20.94 15.27 -34.30
N SER A 742 21.82 14.26 -34.24
CA SER A 742 23.20 14.39 -33.78
C SER A 742 24.08 15.23 -34.71
N HIS A 743 23.73 15.27 -36.02
CA HIS A 743 24.44 16.07 -37.02
C HIS A 743 23.78 17.44 -37.28
N GLY A 744 22.75 17.80 -36.52
CA GLY A 744 22.03 19.06 -36.68
C GLY A 744 21.24 19.16 -38.01
N ILE A 745 20.94 18.00 -38.63
CA ILE A 745 20.16 17.89 -39.86
C ILE A 745 18.68 17.96 -39.52
N PRO A 746 17.89 18.87 -40.10
CA PRO A 746 16.45 18.90 -39.88
C PRO A 746 15.79 17.57 -40.26
N LEU A 747 14.85 17.07 -39.45
CA LEU A 747 14.19 15.77 -39.68
C LEU A 747 13.50 15.69 -41.06
N ASN A 748 13.00 16.81 -41.57
CA ASN A 748 12.37 16.91 -42.89
C ASN A 748 13.35 17.10 -44.05
N GLN A 749 14.66 17.18 -43.82
CA GLN A 749 15.66 17.28 -44.88
C GLN A 749 15.85 15.95 -45.59
N LEU A 750 15.93 15.98 -46.89
CA LEU A 750 16.14 14.79 -47.72
C LEU A 750 17.55 14.24 -47.53
N LEU A 751 17.65 12.92 -47.33
CA LEU A 751 18.88 12.17 -47.47
C LEU A 751 18.95 11.55 -48.85
N ASN A 752 20.11 11.55 -49.50
CA ASN A 752 20.23 11.09 -50.89
C ASN A 752 20.15 9.53 -50.93
N THR A 753 21.11 8.84 -50.36
CA THR A 753 21.21 7.39 -50.42
C THR A 753 21.51 6.82 -49.03
N VAL A 754 20.76 5.78 -48.70
CA VAL A 754 20.96 4.97 -47.48
C VAL A 754 21.12 3.53 -47.91
N ASN A 755 22.24 2.90 -47.54
CA ASN A 755 22.54 1.50 -47.84
C ASN A 755 22.44 0.68 -46.55
N ILE A 756 21.54 -0.29 -46.51
CA ILE A 756 21.31 -1.14 -45.35
C ILE A 756 21.92 -2.51 -45.63
N TYR A 757 22.77 -3.00 -44.74
CA TYR A 757 23.40 -4.31 -44.80
C TYR A 757 22.87 -5.19 -43.66
N THR A 758 22.33 -6.36 -43.97
CA THR A 758 21.76 -7.33 -43.03
C THR A 758 21.96 -8.76 -43.52
N GLU A 759 21.90 -9.72 -42.63
CA GLU A 759 21.93 -11.14 -43.01
C GLU A 759 20.58 -11.64 -43.61
N ASP A 760 19.45 -10.93 -43.34
CA ASP A 760 18.11 -11.28 -43.81
C ASP A 760 17.40 -10.11 -44.49
N VAL A 761 17.74 -9.92 -45.77
CA VAL A 761 17.19 -8.83 -46.62
C VAL A 761 15.66 -8.83 -46.65
N LYS A 762 15.01 -10.01 -46.63
CA LYS A 762 13.55 -10.12 -46.72
C LYS A 762 12.82 -9.48 -45.56
N LYS A 763 13.44 -9.40 -44.39
CA LYS A 763 12.83 -8.76 -43.23
C LYS A 763 12.68 -7.23 -43.35
N ILE A 764 13.40 -6.63 -44.29
CA ILE A 764 13.37 -5.16 -44.48
C ILE A 764 12.62 -4.80 -45.77
N GLU A 765 12.63 -5.65 -46.79
CA GLU A 765 12.06 -5.38 -48.13
C GLU A 765 10.60 -4.90 -48.09
N THR A 766 9.78 -5.44 -47.15
CA THR A 766 8.35 -5.13 -47.04
C THR A 766 8.08 -3.78 -46.36
N THR A 767 9.08 -3.19 -45.69
CA THR A 767 8.96 -1.94 -44.92
C THR A 767 9.80 -0.78 -45.46
N ILE A 768 10.45 -0.99 -46.65
CA ILE A 768 11.33 0.02 -47.27
C ILE A 768 10.60 1.34 -47.50
N ASP A 769 9.35 1.30 -47.95
CA ASP A 769 8.57 2.50 -48.26
C ASP A 769 8.29 3.30 -46.93
N ASP A 770 7.99 2.63 -45.84
CA ASP A 770 7.78 3.29 -44.56
C ASP A 770 9.07 3.92 -44.02
N ILE A 771 10.20 3.19 -44.06
CA ILE A 771 11.53 3.72 -43.66
C ILE A 771 11.90 4.93 -44.52
N LYS A 772 11.74 4.82 -45.85
CA LYS A 772 12.07 5.84 -46.83
C LYS A 772 11.27 7.13 -46.60
N ASN A 773 9.95 7.01 -46.56
CA ASN A 773 9.06 8.15 -46.49
C ASN A 773 9.09 8.84 -45.10
N THR A 774 9.18 8.08 -44.05
CA THR A 774 9.31 8.61 -42.68
C THR A 774 10.58 9.41 -42.49
N ASN A 775 11.69 8.91 -43.03
CA ASN A 775 12.98 9.58 -42.87
C ASN A 775 13.33 10.55 -43.98
N LYS A 776 12.45 10.72 -45.00
CA LYS A 776 12.74 11.52 -46.19
C LYS A 776 14.09 11.11 -46.81
N VAL A 777 14.15 9.87 -47.31
CA VAL A 777 15.31 9.32 -48.03
C VAL A 777 14.94 9.21 -49.50
N ASP A 778 15.83 9.62 -50.44
CA ASP A 778 15.57 9.51 -51.86
C ASP A 778 15.72 8.07 -52.35
N ASN A 779 16.79 7.38 -51.94
CA ASN A 779 17.06 6.01 -52.35
C ASN A 779 17.53 5.13 -51.19
N ILE A 780 16.86 3.97 -51.01
CA ILE A 780 17.28 2.95 -50.04
C ILE A 780 17.69 1.69 -50.82
N THR A 781 18.85 1.14 -50.49
CA THR A 781 19.27 -0.19 -50.99
C THR A 781 19.45 -1.14 -49.81
N VAL A 782 19.01 -2.38 -49.96
CA VAL A 782 19.20 -3.41 -48.94
C VAL A 782 20.09 -4.51 -49.51
N GLN A 783 21.16 -4.88 -48.80
CA GLN A 783 22.18 -5.82 -49.26
C GLN A 783 22.47 -6.89 -48.20
N ASN A 784 22.81 -8.08 -48.68
CA ASN A 784 23.17 -9.17 -47.77
C ASN A 784 24.63 -9.03 -47.31
N GLY A 785 24.88 -9.29 -46.02
CA GLY A 785 26.20 -9.33 -45.40
C GLY A 785 26.61 -8.02 -44.78
N LYS A 786 27.91 -7.70 -44.80
CA LYS A 786 28.48 -6.50 -44.16
C LYS A 786 29.09 -5.57 -45.21
N PRO A 787 29.11 -4.24 -44.92
CA PRO A 787 29.69 -3.27 -45.87
C PRO A 787 31.21 -3.47 -45.93
N ASP A 788 31.74 -3.39 -47.15
CA ASP A 788 33.16 -3.39 -47.39
C ASP A 788 33.69 -1.95 -47.28
N LEU A 789 34.31 -1.65 -46.17
CA LEU A 789 34.79 -0.31 -45.80
C LEU A 789 36.28 -0.31 -45.58
N ARG A 790 36.94 0.80 -45.93
CA ARG A 790 38.32 1.06 -45.56
C ARG A 790 38.43 2.41 -44.83
N GLU A 791 39.44 2.51 -43.95
CA GLU A 791 39.82 3.77 -43.40
C GLU A 791 40.72 4.52 -44.39
N LYS A 792 40.37 5.77 -44.66
CA LYS A 792 41.16 6.69 -45.44
C LYS A 792 41.67 7.79 -44.54
N VAL A 793 42.99 7.98 -44.52
CA VAL A 793 43.61 9.07 -43.74
C VAL A 793 43.40 10.39 -44.47
N ILE A 794 42.60 11.29 -43.90
CA ILE A 794 42.24 12.58 -44.46
C ILE A 794 43.09 13.72 -43.97
N SER A 795 43.65 13.60 -42.78
CA SER A 795 44.61 14.59 -42.26
C SER A 795 45.76 13.91 -41.52
N MET A 796 46.91 14.55 -41.56
CA MET A 796 48.08 14.12 -40.84
C MET A 796 48.81 15.34 -40.27
N GLU A 797 49.01 15.31 -38.94
CA GLU A 797 49.71 16.38 -38.25
C GLU A 797 50.97 15.86 -37.55
N PRO A 798 52.10 16.62 -37.63
CA PRO A 798 53.29 16.25 -36.90
C PRO A 798 53.13 16.45 -35.40
N ILE A 799 53.54 15.47 -34.59
CA ILE A 799 53.59 15.58 -33.14
C ILE A 799 54.82 16.43 -32.77
N MET A 800 54.62 17.73 -32.60
CA MET A 800 55.69 18.71 -32.38
C MET A 800 56.60 18.39 -31.17
N SER A 801 56.04 17.78 -30.13
CA SER A 801 56.80 17.34 -28.94
C SER A 801 57.81 16.19 -29.22
N LYS A 802 57.63 15.47 -30.34
CA LYS A 802 58.55 14.41 -30.78
C LYS A 802 59.42 14.86 -31.97
N VAL A 803 58.76 15.44 -32.96
CA VAL A 803 59.44 15.87 -34.20
C VAL A 803 60.54 16.93 -33.94
N GLY A 804 60.22 17.92 -33.10
CA GLY A 804 61.16 19.00 -32.80
C GLY A 804 62.48 18.52 -32.11
N PRO A 805 62.38 17.81 -30.97
CA PRO A 805 63.56 17.32 -30.25
C PRO A 805 64.43 16.28 -31.04
N GLU A 806 63.77 15.39 -31.78
CA GLU A 806 64.42 14.28 -32.46
C GLU A 806 65.14 14.74 -33.75
N PHE A 807 64.44 15.51 -34.63
CA PHE A 807 64.95 15.86 -35.96
C PHE A 807 65.61 17.24 -36.05
N LYS A 808 65.51 18.06 -35.00
CA LYS A 808 66.16 19.37 -34.87
C LYS A 808 66.10 20.25 -36.11
N GLN A 809 67.19 20.45 -36.82
CA GLN A 809 67.30 21.29 -38.01
C GLN A 809 66.45 20.74 -39.20
N HIS A 810 66.18 19.43 -39.25
CA HIS A 810 65.39 18.77 -40.31
C HIS A 810 63.87 18.69 -39.94
N ALA A 811 63.46 19.13 -38.76
CA ALA A 811 62.05 19.16 -38.38
C ALA A 811 61.17 19.96 -39.32
N LYS A 812 61.66 21.07 -39.86
CA LYS A 812 60.96 21.88 -40.85
C LYS A 812 60.73 21.15 -42.17
N ASP A 813 61.70 20.29 -42.60
CA ASP A 813 61.53 19.53 -43.81
C ASP A 813 60.44 18.46 -43.65
N ILE A 814 60.36 17.79 -42.52
CA ILE A 814 59.36 16.83 -42.23
C ILE A 814 57.98 17.50 -42.17
N ILE A 815 57.82 18.62 -41.43
CA ILE A 815 56.59 19.38 -41.33
C ILE A 815 56.12 19.83 -42.73
N SER A 816 57.05 20.32 -43.53
CA SER A 816 56.71 20.76 -44.90
C SER A 816 56.29 19.60 -45.79
N TYR A 817 56.96 18.45 -45.65
CA TYR A 817 56.61 17.22 -46.36
C TYR A 817 55.21 16.75 -46.01
N ILE A 818 54.88 16.67 -44.72
CA ILE A 818 53.52 16.24 -44.25
C ILE A 818 52.48 17.24 -44.79
N ALA A 819 52.72 18.53 -44.72
CA ALA A 819 51.77 19.56 -45.18
C ALA A 819 51.61 19.65 -46.73
N SER A 820 52.56 19.08 -47.50
CA SER A 820 52.55 19.24 -48.97
C SER A 820 52.21 17.96 -49.70
N ASN A 821 52.06 16.83 -49.06
CA ASN A 821 51.76 15.53 -49.67
C ASN A 821 50.44 15.00 -49.16
N ASP A 822 49.84 14.08 -49.91
CA ASP A 822 48.59 13.45 -49.57
C ASP A 822 48.77 12.64 -48.25
N PRO A 823 47.94 12.92 -47.23
CA PRO A 823 47.99 12.18 -45.97
C PRO A 823 47.84 10.67 -46.13
N GLU A 824 47.02 10.21 -47.07
CA GLU A 824 46.78 8.78 -47.31
C GLU A 824 48.04 8.12 -47.90
N GLU A 825 48.70 8.77 -48.88
CA GLU A 825 49.94 8.25 -49.45
C GLU A 825 51.08 8.15 -48.41
N ILE A 826 51.14 9.11 -47.47
CA ILE A 826 52.10 9.09 -46.38
C ILE A 826 51.79 7.94 -45.43
N ALA A 827 50.49 7.73 -45.08
CA ALA A 827 50.02 6.67 -44.22
C ALA A 827 50.30 5.28 -44.80
N GLU A 828 50.05 5.07 -46.10
CA GLU A 828 50.37 3.84 -46.80
C GLU A 828 51.88 3.53 -46.81
N LYS A 829 52.72 4.54 -46.98
CA LYS A 829 54.20 4.37 -46.90
C LYS A 829 54.60 4.03 -45.48
N LEU A 830 54.04 4.66 -44.47
CA LEU A 830 54.28 4.35 -43.08
C LEU A 830 53.81 2.95 -42.67
N GLU A 831 52.75 2.45 -43.27
CA GLU A 831 52.33 1.06 -43.08
C GLU A 831 53.20 0.04 -43.77
N LYS A 832 53.55 0.29 -45.00
CA LYS A 832 54.31 -0.65 -45.86
C LYS A 832 55.79 -0.72 -45.49
N ASP A 833 56.38 0.46 -45.27
CA ASP A 833 57.85 0.59 -45.15
C ASP A 833 58.31 0.87 -43.70
N GLY A 834 57.36 1.08 -42.78
CA GLY A 834 57.58 1.44 -41.38
C GLY A 834 58.03 2.87 -41.13
N GLN A 835 58.53 3.54 -42.22
CA GLN A 835 59.06 4.90 -42.15
C GLN A 835 58.92 5.63 -43.49
N VAL A 836 58.91 6.96 -43.43
CA VAL A 836 59.02 7.82 -44.62
C VAL A 836 60.32 8.62 -44.59
N ILE A 837 61.11 8.56 -45.66
CA ILE A 837 62.40 9.25 -45.79
C ILE A 837 62.15 10.65 -46.40
N VAL A 838 62.66 11.68 -45.69
CA VAL A 838 62.59 13.08 -46.13
C VAL A 838 64.03 13.62 -46.09
N GLY A 839 64.70 13.75 -47.27
CA GLY A 839 66.06 14.15 -47.34
C GLY A 839 67.04 13.11 -46.70
N GLU A 840 67.68 13.50 -45.59
CA GLU A 840 68.62 12.64 -44.87
C GLU A 840 68.00 11.97 -43.60
N VAL A 841 66.73 12.23 -43.30
CA VAL A 841 66.04 11.75 -42.10
C VAL A 841 64.82 10.94 -42.45
N ALA A 842 64.39 10.04 -41.52
CA ALA A 842 63.18 9.23 -41.67
C ALA A 842 62.26 9.40 -40.44
N PHE A 843 60.98 9.61 -40.67
CA PHE A 843 59.97 9.64 -39.60
C PHE A 843 59.09 8.41 -39.68
N THR A 844 58.50 8.05 -38.51
CA THR A 844 57.60 6.88 -38.31
C THR A 844 56.24 7.28 -37.85
N LYS A 845 55.33 6.30 -37.71
CA LYS A 845 53.97 6.52 -37.12
C LYS A 845 53.99 7.25 -35.76
N GLU A 846 55.04 7.09 -34.98
CA GLU A 846 55.12 7.74 -33.68
C GLU A 846 55.30 9.26 -33.73
N HIS A 847 55.63 9.81 -34.88
CA HIS A 847 55.89 11.23 -35.08
C HIS A 847 54.69 12.02 -35.64
N VAL A 848 53.59 11.33 -35.94
CA VAL A 848 52.41 11.93 -36.56
C VAL A 848 51.13 11.52 -35.83
N THR A 849 50.17 12.39 -35.81
CA THR A 849 48.76 12.08 -35.52
C THR A 849 48.02 12.07 -36.82
N THR A 850 47.12 11.09 -37.03
CA THR A 850 46.28 10.97 -38.20
C THR A 850 44.84 11.06 -37.82
N GLU A 851 44.05 11.74 -38.67
CA GLU A 851 42.58 11.62 -38.63
C GLU A 851 42.19 10.80 -39.86
N SER A 852 41.32 9.83 -39.63
CA SER A 852 40.82 8.94 -40.68
C SER A 852 39.32 9.04 -40.77
N GLU A 853 38.78 8.92 -41.99
CA GLU A 853 37.36 8.76 -42.27
C GLU A 853 37.15 7.38 -42.91
N LEU A 854 35.93 6.85 -42.68
CA LEU A 854 35.51 5.64 -43.36
C LEU A 854 35.08 5.99 -44.78
N VAL A 855 35.59 5.21 -45.74
CA VAL A 855 35.21 5.38 -47.18
C VAL A 855 34.73 4.05 -47.74
N SER A 856 33.78 4.17 -48.70
CA SER A 856 33.30 3.07 -49.51
C SER A 856 34.38 2.57 -50.46
N GLN A 857 34.14 1.46 -51.15
CA GLN A 857 35.03 1.00 -52.24
C GLN A 857 35.18 2.02 -53.36
N THR A 858 34.19 2.86 -53.62
CA THR A 858 34.21 3.95 -54.57
C THR A 858 35.05 5.14 -54.12
N GLY A 859 35.46 5.18 -52.84
CA GLY A 859 36.25 6.22 -52.22
C GLY A 859 35.43 7.41 -51.68
N GLU A 860 34.11 7.28 -51.62
CA GLU A 860 33.20 8.28 -50.99
C GLU A 860 33.22 8.15 -49.48
N VAL A 861 33.25 9.26 -48.77
CA VAL A 861 33.19 9.31 -47.30
C VAL A 861 31.78 8.88 -46.83
N VAL A 862 31.72 7.96 -45.88
CA VAL A 862 30.48 7.40 -45.38
C VAL A 862 30.48 7.38 -43.88
N ASP A 863 29.30 7.66 -43.28
CA ASP A 863 28.99 7.38 -41.90
C ASP A 863 28.35 6.00 -41.78
N ILE A 864 28.67 5.27 -40.72
CA ILE A 864 28.10 3.97 -40.43
C ILE A 864 27.37 3.98 -39.10
N LEU A 865 26.10 3.56 -39.09
CA LEU A 865 25.34 3.26 -37.89
C LEU A 865 25.31 1.74 -37.75
N ARG A 866 25.73 1.24 -36.60
CA ARG A 866 25.81 -0.21 -36.32
C ARG A 866 24.84 -0.60 -35.23
N THR A 867 24.02 -1.60 -35.52
CA THR A 867 23.21 -2.31 -34.55
C THR A 867 23.64 -3.77 -34.44
N GLU A 868 22.96 -4.58 -33.65
CA GLU A 868 23.23 -6.02 -33.61
C GLU A 868 22.80 -6.74 -34.87
N GLU A 869 21.78 -6.25 -35.57
CA GLU A 869 21.13 -6.93 -36.70
C GLU A 869 21.41 -6.33 -38.07
N PHE A 870 21.85 -5.07 -38.15
CA PHE A 870 22.12 -4.39 -39.40
C PHE A 870 23.15 -3.27 -39.28
N ASP A 871 23.85 -2.99 -40.38
CA ASP A 871 24.72 -1.82 -40.58
C ASP A 871 24.06 -0.87 -41.60
N ILE A 872 23.94 0.41 -41.27
CA ILE A 872 23.41 1.45 -42.16
C ILE A 872 24.55 2.36 -42.60
N LEU A 873 24.79 2.45 -43.89
CA LEU A 873 25.73 3.38 -44.51
C LEU A 873 25.01 4.61 -45.05
N LEU A 874 25.53 5.77 -44.71
CA LEU A 874 25.05 7.08 -45.15
C LEU A 874 26.18 7.79 -45.91
N GLU A 875 25.92 8.31 -47.11
CA GLU A 875 26.84 9.22 -47.81
C GLU A 875 26.87 10.57 -47.05
N VAL A 876 28.07 10.97 -46.59
CA VAL A 876 28.23 12.26 -45.90
C VAL A 876 27.93 13.39 -46.89
N GLN A 877 26.87 14.13 -46.63
CA GLN A 877 26.57 15.34 -47.40
C GLN A 877 27.60 16.43 -47.06
N GLN A 878 28.50 16.74 -48.00
CA GLN A 878 29.48 17.83 -47.85
C GLN A 878 28.81 19.21 -47.86
#